data_c545c36e7ac851e3ca3e3723a7d01a50
#
_entry.id   c545c36e7ac851e3ca3e3723a7d01a50
#
_cell.length_a   1.000
_cell.length_b   1.000
_cell.length_c   1.000
_cell.angle_alpha   90.00
_cell.angle_beta   90.00
_cell.angle_gamma   90.00
#
_symmetry.space_group_name_H-M   'P 1'
#
loop_
_entity.id
_entity.type
_entity.pdbx_description
1 polymer ?
#
loop_
_entity_poly.entity_id
_entity_poly.type
_entity_poly.pdbx_seq_one_letter_code
_entity_poly.pdbx_strand_id
1 'polypeptide(L)'
;MIGGGPVIARVRLRNWKSHLESDFEFSKGVNAIIGIMGSGKTSIMQAISFGLFGTFPALQARRVGLDELIMKKPQAMDDAEVGLEFSAGGKAYSVVRAIRRGKGTARAELRQDGRLLEATPQGVSREVARILDMDYEMFSRAVYSEQNAIDYFLRIPRGQRMEHIDRMLRLDRFERAREGAVSLANRIRHGREEKLRLLAELRRERLPERISGVRKELEGLQEEAEGMGARHEKSRKRVADIEDRVSVFERGEAELNEVRKSLEGVESGIRQIEESVRERSGHLEGLGAEPLARKAESARRDVEGLESEIRAARAGMEHDRERVASLNTELKIITESVEDIQRLGDRCPLCESDITPAKKRELLELRRLKEEKLRKEIATLASGIEKSGQSLSGLESGLEERRGELDRLSGAMKDAEFIKGLEKRKGEYEKRKLRLAAREGKLSGRLRGVDIKGLREELKEAVGREGELRTKIEATEQRIADRQEMLKDLRSREELMVKYSQESMLDQELVERMGRFVDAVRLTQDQLREEFLKSVNSTMELIWGELYPYGDFTGIRLAIEKDYVLQLRENGDWINVEGLASGGERSMAALALRVAFSMAFVPNLRWLILDEPTHNLDDNAIEHLTDALRERIGSFVEQVFLITHDERVSEGVGGNLYRLERDKDRNEPTRIAGLGETP
;
A
#
# COMPACT_ATOMS: atom_id res chain seq x y z
N MET A 1 20.69 -20.20 3.60
CA MET A 1 21.66 -19.07 3.59
C MET A 1 20.84 -17.82 3.80
N ILE A 2 20.93 -17.24 4.96
CA ILE A 2 20.17 -16.03 5.34
C ILE A 2 20.95 -14.88 4.69
N GLY A 3 20.40 -14.32 3.60
CA GLY A 3 20.95 -13.15 2.95
C GLY A 3 20.95 -11.99 3.92
N GLY A 4 22.12 -11.48 4.26
CA GLY A 4 22.27 -10.25 5.03
C GLY A 4 21.51 -9.11 4.33
N GLY A 5 21.07 -8.08 5.11
CA GLY A 5 20.45 -6.89 4.56
C GLY A 5 21.37 -6.17 3.56
N PRO A 6 20.86 -5.16 2.86
CA PRO A 6 21.66 -4.36 1.94
C PRO A 6 22.86 -3.73 2.65
N VAL A 7 24.01 -3.70 1.98
CA VAL A 7 25.25 -3.08 2.50
C VAL A 7 25.87 -2.24 1.40
N ILE A 8 26.22 -0.99 1.71
CA ILE A 8 27.03 -0.14 0.84
C ILE A 8 28.48 -0.59 0.98
N ALA A 9 29.02 -1.11 -0.11
CA ALA A 9 30.41 -1.62 -0.11
C ALA A 9 31.43 -0.57 -0.50
N ARG A 10 31.09 0.29 -1.47
CA ARG A 10 32.07 1.25 -2.00
C ARG A 10 31.41 2.51 -2.52
N VAL A 11 32.04 3.64 -2.30
CA VAL A 11 31.65 4.93 -2.85
C VAL A 11 32.85 5.58 -3.53
N ARG A 12 32.73 5.84 -4.81
CA ARG A 12 33.76 6.54 -5.58
C ARG A 12 33.25 7.92 -5.97
N LEU A 13 34.03 8.91 -5.71
CA LEU A 13 33.73 10.30 -6.01
C LEU A 13 34.81 10.87 -6.93
N ARG A 14 34.38 11.41 -8.05
CA ARG A 14 35.24 12.14 -8.94
C ARG A 14 34.68 13.54 -9.17
N ASN A 15 35.49 14.54 -8.90
CA ASN A 15 35.14 15.97 -9.03
C ASN A 15 33.86 16.37 -8.27
N TRP A 16 33.53 15.65 -7.21
CA TRP A 16 32.32 15.87 -6.43
C TRP A 16 32.60 16.84 -5.28
N LYS A 17 32.09 18.07 -5.40
CA LYS A 17 32.27 19.16 -4.41
C LYS A 17 33.76 19.40 -4.08
N SER A 18 34.23 18.95 -2.90
CA SER A 18 35.63 19.04 -2.49
C SER A 18 36.47 17.80 -2.81
N HIS A 19 35.84 16.72 -3.27
CA HIS A 19 36.50 15.48 -3.60
C HIS A 19 36.95 15.47 -5.07
N LEU A 20 38.22 15.53 -5.32
CA LEU A 20 38.80 15.41 -6.66
C LEU A 20 38.74 13.96 -7.12
N GLU A 21 39.28 13.06 -6.32
CA GLU A 21 39.18 11.64 -6.47
C GLU A 21 39.21 11.02 -5.08
N SER A 22 38.14 10.36 -4.71
CA SER A 22 38.04 9.70 -3.40
C SER A 22 37.34 8.36 -3.57
N ASP A 23 37.92 7.36 -2.94
CA ASP A 23 37.41 5.99 -2.97
C ASP A 23 37.30 5.48 -1.53
N PHE A 24 36.07 5.15 -1.15
CA PHE A 24 35.73 4.67 0.17
C PHE A 24 35.25 3.24 0.09
N GLU A 25 35.87 2.33 0.76
CA GLU A 25 35.40 0.97 0.97
C GLU A 25 34.79 0.88 2.36
N PHE A 26 33.50 0.59 2.43
CA PHE A 26 32.76 0.51 3.67
C PHE A 26 32.49 -0.95 4.04
N SER A 27 32.44 -1.21 5.33
CA SER A 27 32.08 -2.52 5.83
C SER A 27 30.81 -2.48 6.67
N LYS A 28 30.34 -3.65 7.08
CA LYS A 28 29.31 -3.78 8.10
C LYS A 28 29.78 -3.17 9.42
N GLY A 29 28.81 -2.77 10.24
CA GLY A 29 29.07 -2.10 11.50
C GLY A 29 29.23 -0.61 11.33
N VAL A 30 30.03 0.00 12.20
CA VAL A 30 30.18 1.46 12.22
C VAL A 30 31.30 1.91 11.28
N ASN A 31 30.97 2.86 10.44
CA ASN A 31 31.89 3.57 9.55
C ASN A 31 31.93 5.04 9.98
N ALA A 32 32.92 5.40 10.76
CA ALA A 32 33.08 6.74 11.25
C ALA A 32 33.92 7.61 10.28
N ILE A 33 33.34 8.71 9.85
CA ILE A 33 33.98 9.67 8.95
C ILE A 33 34.30 10.93 9.74
N ILE A 34 35.55 11.16 10.00
CA ILE A 34 36.03 12.28 10.81
C ILE A 34 36.82 13.28 9.98
N GLY A 35 36.90 14.48 10.48
CA GLY A 35 37.74 15.54 9.90
C GLY A 35 37.22 16.91 10.28
N ILE A 36 38.04 17.92 10.03
CA ILE A 36 37.69 19.31 10.33
C ILE A 36 36.42 19.77 9.57
N MET A 37 35.80 20.81 10.08
CA MET A 37 34.63 21.42 9.39
C MET A 37 34.99 21.82 7.96
N GLY A 38 34.19 21.34 6.99
CA GLY A 38 34.41 21.58 5.56
C GLY A 38 35.44 20.69 4.88
N SER A 39 35.91 19.60 5.54
CA SER A 39 36.73 18.57 4.91
C SER A 39 35.98 17.68 3.90
N GLY A 40 34.68 17.85 3.72
CA GLY A 40 33.90 17.09 2.73
C GLY A 40 33.10 15.92 3.31
N LYS A 41 33.06 15.72 4.60
CA LYS A 41 32.36 14.61 5.27
C LYS A 41 30.90 14.46 4.81
N THR A 42 30.09 15.48 5.00
CA THR A 42 28.66 15.51 4.57
C THR A 42 28.51 15.31 3.05
N SER A 43 29.52 15.70 2.24
CA SER A 43 29.50 15.51 0.79
C SER A 43 29.46 14.03 0.39
N ILE A 44 30.03 13.15 1.20
CA ILE A 44 29.98 11.69 0.97
C ILE A 44 28.56 11.16 1.12
N MET A 45 27.85 11.59 2.17
CA MET A 45 26.47 11.16 2.38
C MET A 45 25.53 11.71 1.32
N GLN A 46 25.76 12.95 0.90
CA GLN A 46 25.03 13.53 -0.23
C GLN A 46 25.31 12.78 -1.53
N ALA A 47 26.54 12.28 -1.71
CA ALA A 47 26.89 11.44 -2.85
C ALA A 47 26.22 10.08 -2.78
N ILE A 48 26.14 9.45 -1.61
CA ILE A 48 25.39 8.19 -1.41
C ILE A 48 23.92 8.40 -1.79
N SER A 49 23.28 9.43 -1.23
CA SER A 49 21.89 9.77 -1.54
C SER A 49 21.68 10.06 -3.03
N PHE A 50 22.58 10.84 -3.63
CA PHE A 50 22.54 11.16 -5.05
C PHE A 50 22.79 9.91 -5.91
N GLY A 51 23.73 9.07 -5.57
CA GLY A 51 23.99 7.80 -6.24
C GLY A 51 22.72 6.94 -6.28
N LEU A 52 22.10 6.72 -5.13
CA LEU A 52 20.89 5.89 -5.01
C LEU A 52 19.68 6.51 -5.73
N PHE A 53 19.35 7.74 -5.39
CA PHE A 53 18.06 8.34 -5.77
C PHE A 53 18.15 9.50 -6.77
N GLY A 54 19.35 9.95 -7.12
CA GLY A 54 19.55 11.09 -8.01
C GLY A 54 19.25 12.44 -7.35
N THR A 55 19.06 12.45 -6.02
CA THR A 55 18.75 13.65 -5.25
C THR A 55 19.20 13.50 -3.79
N PHE A 56 19.20 14.62 -3.07
CA PHE A 56 19.37 14.69 -1.62
C PHE A 56 18.62 15.94 -1.11
N PRO A 57 18.41 16.12 0.21
CA PRO A 57 17.47 17.14 0.70
C PRO A 57 17.72 18.56 0.20
N ALA A 58 18.97 19.02 0.20
CA ALA A 58 19.30 20.38 -0.26
C ALA A 58 19.06 20.56 -1.78
N LEU A 59 19.31 19.50 -2.57
CA LEU A 59 19.04 19.51 -4.02
C LEU A 59 17.53 19.49 -4.30
N GLN A 60 16.78 18.66 -3.58
CA GLN A 60 15.32 18.57 -3.70
C GLN A 60 14.65 19.89 -3.31
N ALA A 61 15.13 20.52 -2.24
CA ALA A 61 14.65 21.83 -1.80
C ALA A 61 15.11 23.00 -2.70
N ARG A 62 15.83 22.70 -3.77
CA ARG A 62 16.41 23.71 -4.69
C ARG A 62 17.31 24.74 -3.99
N ARG A 63 17.91 24.38 -2.85
CA ARG A 63 18.89 25.23 -2.17
C ARG A 63 20.26 25.14 -2.83
N VAL A 64 20.50 24.04 -3.56
CA VAL A 64 21.72 23.78 -4.32
C VAL A 64 21.33 23.28 -5.70
N GLY A 65 22.00 23.75 -6.74
CA GLY A 65 21.85 23.25 -8.10
C GLY A 65 22.82 22.11 -8.41
N LEU A 66 22.56 21.35 -9.48
CA LEU A 66 23.46 20.27 -9.91
C LEU A 66 24.87 20.78 -10.24
N ASP A 67 24.99 21.95 -10.86
CA ASP A 67 26.28 22.55 -11.19
C ASP A 67 27.11 22.93 -9.96
N GLU A 68 26.46 23.10 -8.81
CA GLU A 68 27.15 23.38 -7.53
C GLU A 68 27.76 22.14 -6.90
N LEU A 69 27.37 20.96 -7.39
CA LEU A 69 27.93 19.69 -6.94
C LEU A 69 29.24 19.36 -7.65
N ILE A 70 29.50 20.02 -8.77
CA ILE A 70 30.74 19.89 -9.53
C ILE A 70 31.83 20.71 -8.83
N MET A 71 33.00 20.12 -8.68
CA MET A 71 34.15 20.78 -8.04
C MET A 71 34.43 22.15 -8.69
N LYS A 72 34.60 23.15 -7.83
CA LYS A 72 34.93 24.52 -8.22
C LYS A 72 36.37 24.90 -7.84
N LYS A 73 36.95 24.24 -6.83
CA LYS A 73 38.26 24.52 -6.29
C LYS A 73 38.99 23.20 -5.96
N PRO A 74 40.32 23.12 -6.16
CA PRO A 74 41.26 24.16 -6.58
C PRO A 74 41.13 24.58 -8.04
N GLN A 75 40.56 23.69 -8.87
CA GLN A 75 40.29 23.92 -10.30
C GLN A 75 38.81 23.66 -10.59
N ALA A 76 38.19 24.54 -11.38
CA ALA A 76 36.81 24.30 -11.81
C ALA A 76 36.77 23.16 -12.84
N MET A 77 35.97 22.15 -12.52
CA MET A 77 35.75 20.99 -13.38
C MET A 77 34.44 21.12 -14.15
N ASP A 78 34.30 20.41 -15.25
CA ASP A 78 33.11 20.43 -16.12
C ASP A 78 32.14 19.29 -15.84
N ASP A 79 32.60 18.26 -15.17
CA ASP A 79 31.80 17.10 -14.81
C ASP A 79 32.12 16.62 -13.40
N ALA A 80 31.17 15.88 -12.82
CA ALA A 80 31.39 15.11 -11.62
C ALA A 80 30.72 13.76 -11.73
N GLU A 81 31.28 12.76 -11.08
CA GLU A 81 30.77 11.40 -11.09
C GLU A 81 30.71 10.82 -9.68
N VAL A 82 29.60 10.13 -9.41
CA VAL A 82 29.39 9.33 -8.20
C VAL A 82 29.17 7.90 -8.62
N GLY A 83 30.07 7.03 -8.17
CA GLY A 83 29.94 5.58 -8.26
C GLY A 83 29.60 5.01 -6.89
N LEU A 84 28.62 4.15 -6.81
CA LEU A 84 28.17 3.48 -5.61
C LEU A 84 28.06 1.99 -5.86
N GLU A 85 28.68 1.19 -5.01
CA GLU A 85 28.53 -0.27 -5.02
C GLU A 85 27.83 -0.70 -3.73
N PHE A 86 26.78 -1.50 -3.86
CA PHE A 86 26.04 -2.03 -2.72
C PHE A 86 25.56 -3.46 -2.99
N SER A 87 25.31 -4.18 -1.93
CA SER A 87 24.69 -5.50 -2.00
C SER A 87 23.25 -5.45 -1.48
N ALA A 88 22.36 -6.18 -2.09
CA ALA A 88 20.99 -6.36 -1.62
C ALA A 88 20.46 -7.74 -2.05
N GLY A 89 19.85 -8.48 -1.11
CA GLY A 89 19.30 -9.81 -1.41
C GLY A 89 20.35 -10.80 -1.96
N GLY A 90 21.61 -10.68 -1.52
CA GLY A 90 22.71 -11.54 -1.96
C GLY A 90 23.26 -11.24 -3.35
N LYS A 91 22.84 -10.13 -3.97
CA LYS A 91 23.32 -9.67 -5.28
C LYS A 91 24.13 -8.40 -5.13
N ALA A 92 25.10 -8.22 -6.02
CA ALA A 92 25.91 -7.01 -6.08
C ALA A 92 25.34 -6.02 -7.09
N TYR A 93 25.22 -4.78 -6.69
CA TYR A 93 24.73 -3.69 -7.51
C TYR A 93 25.76 -2.59 -7.59
N SER A 94 25.88 -1.99 -8.77
CA SER A 94 26.64 -0.76 -8.94
C SER A 94 25.80 0.29 -9.64
N VAL A 95 25.82 1.49 -9.06
CA VAL A 95 25.18 2.68 -9.63
C VAL A 95 26.26 3.67 -9.97
N VAL A 96 26.21 4.23 -11.16
CA VAL A 96 27.07 5.34 -11.57
C VAL A 96 26.17 6.48 -12.03
N ARG A 97 26.40 7.68 -11.48
CA ARG A 97 25.74 8.90 -11.96
C ARG A 97 26.80 9.97 -12.24
N ALA A 98 26.73 10.52 -13.44
CA ALA A 98 27.57 11.64 -13.83
C ALA A 98 26.72 12.86 -14.13
N ILE A 99 27.16 14.01 -13.66
CA ILE A 99 26.61 15.34 -13.95
C ILE A 99 27.59 16.13 -14.80
N ARG A 100 27.05 16.94 -15.69
CA ARG A 100 27.84 17.83 -16.52
C ARG A 100 27.31 19.25 -16.41
N ARG A 101 28.19 20.20 -16.25
CA ARG A 101 27.85 21.62 -16.11
C ARG A 101 26.90 22.09 -17.22
N GLY A 102 25.80 22.71 -16.82
CA GLY A 102 24.75 23.19 -17.72
C GLY A 102 23.93 22.13 -18.44
N LYS A 103 24.22 20.82 -18.25
CA LYS A 103 23.49 19.72 -18.89
C LYS A 103 22.75 18.81 -17.89
N GLY A 104 22.94 19.04 -16.59
CA GLY A 104 22.33 18.21 -15.56
C GLY A 104 22.93 16.81 -15.46
N THR A 105 22.12 15.80 -15.17
CA THR A 105 22.57 14.39 -15.10
C THR A 105 22.81 13.88 -16.52
N ALA A 106 24.08 13.74 -16.88
CA ALA A 106 24.52 13.34 -18.22
C ALA A 106 24.56 11.81 -18.39
N ARG A 107 24.73 11.05 -17.29
CA ARG A 107 24.77 9.59 -17.28
C ARG A 107 24.16 9.07 -15.98
N ALA A 108 23.38 8.02 -16.07
CA ALA A 108 22.94 7.21 -14.93
C ALA A 108 22.87 5.77 -15.37
N GLU A 109 23.55 4.88 -14.67
CA GLU A 109 23.55 3.44 -14.95
C GLU A 109 23.39 2.67 -13.66
N LEU A 110 22.56 1.65 -13.69
CA LEU A 110 22.46 0.63 -12.65
C LEU A 110 22.85 -0.72 -13.24
N ARG A 111 23.75 -1.41 -12.58
CA ARG A 111 24.15 -2.76 -12.96
C ARG A 111 23.92 -3.73 -11.81
N GLN A 112 23.56 -4.95 -12.13
CA GLN A 112 23.48 -6.07 -11.20
C GLN A 112 24.48 -7.13 -11.64
N ASP A 113 25.38 -7.52 -10.75
CA ASP A 113 26.42 -8.52 -11.03
C ASP A 113 27.16 -8.24 -12.37
N GLY A 114 27.43 -6.96 -12.63
CA GLY A 114 28.07 -6.47 -13.86
C GLY A 114 27.14 -6.28 -15.06
N ARG A 115 25.92 -6.80 -15.06
CA ARG A 115 24.94 -6.64 -16.16
C ARG A 115 24.15 -5.35 -16.01
N LEU A 116 24.02 -4.60 -17.09
CA LEU A 116 23.22 -3.37 -17.11
C LEU A 116 21.73 -3.69 -16.90
N LEU A 117 21.12 -3.08 -15.90
CA LEU A 117 19.68 -3.16 -15.63
C LEU A 117 18.92 -1.95 -16.15
N GLU A 118 19.48 -0.76 -15.94
CA GLU A 118 18.81 0.49 -16.28
C GLU A 118 19.85 1.58 -16.59
N ALA A 119 19.52 2.49 -17.50
CA ALA A 119 20.42 3.53 -17.99
C ALA A 119 19.80 4.93 -18.05
N THR A 120 18.59 5.11 -17.50
CA THR A 120 17.94 6.42 -17.43
C THR A 120 17.94 6.96 -16.00
N PRO A 121 18.12 8.27 -15.77
CA PRO A 121 18.15 8.83 -14.42
C PRO A 121 16.94 8.48 -13.55
N GLN A 122 15.75 8.55 -14.15
CA GLN A 122 14.50 8.21 -13.45
C GLN A 122 14.31 6.70 -13.28
N GLY A 123 14.69 5.91 -14.30
CA GLY A 123 14.63 4.46 -14.24
C GLY A 123 15.57 3.90 -13.16
N VAL A 124 16.82 4.38 -13.11
CA VAL A 124 17.77 4.01 -12.05
C VAL A 124 17.21 4.31 -10.66
N SER A 125 16.65 5.51 -10.44
CA SER A 125 16.05 5.85 -9.14
C SER A 125 14.90 4.94 -8.77
N ARG A 126 14.03 4.61 -9.74
CA ARG A 126 12.87 3.73 -9.54
C ARG A 126 13.31 2.29 -9.24
N GLU A 127 14.29 1.80 -9.98
CA GLU A 127 14.78 0.44 -9.81
C GLU A 127 15.57 0.27 -8.50
N VAL A 128 16.38 1.26 -8.11
CA VAL A 128 17.02 1.30 -6.80
C VAL A 128 15.97 1.30 -5.68
N ALA A 129 14.93 2.11 -5.81
CA ALA A 129 13.84 2.14 -4.83
C ALA A 129 13.13 0.78 -4.72
N ARG A 130 12.96 0.07 -5.83
CA ARG A 130 12.39 -1.28 -5.87
C ARG A 130 13.33 -2.32 -5.21
N ILE A 131 14.63 -2.24 -5.49
CA ILE A 131 15.63 -3.18 -4.93
C ILE A 131 15.74 -3.01 -3.41
N LEU A 132 15.75 -1.77 -2.94
CA LEU A 132 15.87 -1.46 -1.52
C LEU A 132 14.52 -1.49 -0.77
N ASP A 133 13.40 -1.66 -1.50
CA ASP A 133 12.03 -1.53 -0.99
C ASP A 133 11.81 -0.20 -0.25
N MET A 134 12.42 0.86 -0.76
CA MET A 134 12.43 2.16 -0.11
C MET A 134 12.59 3.26 -1.14
N ASP A 135 11.72 4.25 -1.08
CA ASP A 135 11.85 5.46 -1.88
C ASP A 135 12.75 6.51 -1.21
N TYR A 136 13.04 7.56 -1.96
CA TYR A 136 13.86 8.67 -1.46
C TYR A 136 13.25 9.37 -0.23
N GLU A 137 11.93 9.48 -0.17
CA GLU A 137 11.24 10.14 0.95
C GLU A 137 11.45 9.36 2.25
N MET A 138 11.29 8.05 2.21
CA MET A 138 11.57 7.17 3.35
C MET A 138 13.07 7.21 3.72
N PHE A 139 13.97 7.15 2.73
CA PHE A 139 15.40 7.23 2.98
C PHE A 139 15.79 8.53 3.69
N SER A 140 15.35 9.66 3.16
CA SER A 140 15.71 10.98 3.70
C SER A 140 15.13 11.24 5.10
N ARG A 141 14.05 10.55 5.46
CA ARG A 141 13.34 10.75 6.72
C ARG A 141 13.69 9.74 7.78
N ALA A 142 13.88 8.48 7.40
CA ALA A 142 14.13 7.40 8.34
C ALA A 142 15.62 7.05 8.47
N VAL A 143 16.38 7.09 7.38
CA VAL A 143 17.79 6.63 7.34
C VAL A 143 18.79 7.76 7.43
N TYR A 144 18.58 8.84 6.66
CA TYR A 144 19.55 9.92 6.53
C TYR A 144 19.22 11.13 7.41
N SER A 145 20.06 11.41 8.39
CA SER A 145 20.01 12.63 9.19
C SER A 145 20.99 13.65 8.66
N GLU A 146 20.51 14.75 8.05
CA GLU A 146 21.35 15.90 7.74
C GLU A 146 21.86 16.58 9.01
N GLN A 147 22.94 17.33 8.87
CA GLN A 147 23.48 18.17 9.92
C GLN A 147 22.37 19.08 10.51
N ASN A 148 22.26 19.11 11.81
CA ASN A 148 21.19 19.82 12.56
C ASN A 148 19.74 19.40 12.20
N ALA A 149 19.53 18.22 11.62
CA ALA A 149 18.23 17.70 11.28
C ALA A 149 17.82 16.45 12.07
N ILE A 150 18.56 16.16 13.16
CA ILE A 150 18.22 15.02 14.02
C ILE A 150 16.82 15.18 14.61
N ASP A 151 16.44 16.41 14.91
CA ASP A 151 15.13 16.80 15.42
C ASP A 151 14.11 17.17 14.32
N TYR A 152 14.31 16.70 13.07
CA TYR A 152 13.44 17.04 11.92
C TYR A 152 11.95 16.78 12.21
N PHE A 153 11.63 15.66 12.86
CA PHE A 153 10.24 15.34 13.22
C PHE A 153 9.63 16.40 14.14
N LEU A 154 10.41 16.90 15.09
CA LEU A 154 9.96 17.95 16.01
C LEU A 154 9.80 19.31 15.32
N ARG A 155 10.45 19.51 14.17
CA ARG A 155 10.30 20.74 13.36
C ARG A 155 9.08 20.70 12.43
N ILE A 156 8.50 19.51 12.18
CA ILE A 156 7.25 19.42 11.41
C ILE A 156 6.15 20.12 12.22
N PRO A 157 5.42 21.07 11.63
CA PRO A 157 4.34 21.76 12.31
C PRO A 157 3.30 20.75 12.84
N ARG A 158 2.78 21.02 14.05
CA ARG A 158 1.66 20.25 14.58
C ARG A 158 0.48 20.33 13.62
N GLY A 159 -0.19 19.19 13.40
CA GLY A 159 -1.25 19.03 12.40
C GLY A 159 -0.79 18.44 11.06
N GLN A 160 0.53 18.34 10.83
CA GLN A 160 1.10 17.75 9.59
C GLN A 160 1.87 16.46 9.83
N ARG A 161 2.18 16.12 11.08
CA ARG A 161 2.97 14.93 11.43
C ARG A 161 2.23 13.64 11.13
N MET A 162 0.92 13.64 11.39
CA MET A 162 0.06 12.49 11.10
C MET A 162 0.07 12.17 9.60
N GLU A 163 -0.14 13.16 8.75
CA GLU A 163 -0.07 12.97 7.29
C GLU A 163 1.31 12.46 6.84
N HIS A 164 2.36 12.95 7.50
CA HIS A 164 3.74 12.55 7.22
C HIS A 164 3.99 11.08 7.56
N ILE A 165 3.58 10.65 8.75
CA ILE A 165 3.72 9.26 9.20
C ILE A 165 2.81 8.34 8.39
N ASP A 166 1.58 8.73 8.13
CA ASP A 166 0.64 7.97 7.31
C ASP A 166 1.19 7.70 5.91
N ARG A 167 1.84 8.69 5.31
CA ARG A 167 2.51 8.53 4.02
C ARG A 167 3.69 7.55 4.09
N MET A 168 4.49 7.62 5.14
CA MET A 168 5.59 6.67 5.38
C MET A 168 5.07 5.26 5.65
N LEU A 169 3.95 5.10 6.34
CA LEU A 169 3.25 3.83 6.56
C LEU A 169 2.49 3.34 5.32
N ARG A 170 2.50 4.11 4.23
CA ARG A 170 1.72 3.84 3.02
C ARG A 170 0.21 3.73 3.28
N LEU A 171 -0.27 4.37 4.33
CA LEU A 171 -1.69 4.43 4.67
C LEU A 171 -2.50 5.30 3.69
N ASP A 172 -1.83 6.13 2.90
CA ASP A 172 -2.41 6.87 1.78
C ASP A 172 -3.12 5.97 0.75
N ARG A 173 -2.72 4.69 0.65
CA ARG A 173 -3.41 3.70 -0.19
C ARG A 173 -4.81 3.38 0.33
N PHE A 174 -4.94 3.27 1.64
CA PHE A 174 -6.22 3.04 2.30
C PHE A 174 -7.12 4.27 2.13
N GLU A 175 -6.54 5.46 2.27
CA GLU A 175 -7.27 6.70 2.07
C GLU A 175 -7.78 6.82 0.63
N ARG A 176 -6.94 6.55 -0.37
CA ARG A 176 -7.36 6.49 -1.77
C ARG A 176 -8.45 5.44 -2.03
N ALA A 177 -8.33 4.26 -1.39
CA ALA A 177 -9.36 3.22 -1.49
C ALA A 177 -10.68 3.68 -0.86
N ARG A 178 -10.61 4.34 0.29
CA ARG A 178 -11.75 4.95 0.98
C ARG A 178 -12.42 6.02 0.13
N GLU A 179 -11.65 6.95 -0.41
CA GLU A 179 -12.15 8.01 -1.31
C GLU A 179 -12.79 7.42 -2.57
N GLY A 180 -12.14 6.40 -3.15
CA GLY A 180 -12.66 5.66 -4.29
C GLY A 180 -14.00 4.98 -3.97
N ALA A 181 -14.10 4.35 -2.82
CA ALA A 181 -15.33 3.70 -2.36
C ALA A 181 -16.45 4.72 -2.08
N VAL A 182 -16.13 5.84 -1.43
CA VAL A 182 -17.08 6.94 -1.20
C VAL A 182 -17.54 7.52 -2.53
N SER A 183 -16.63 7.79 -3.46
CA SER A 183 -16.96 8.29 -4.79
C SER A 183 -17.87 7.31 -5.56
N LEU A 184 -17.57 6.01 -5.50
CA LEU A 184 -18.38 4.97 -6.11
C LEU A 184 -19.77 4.91 -5.48
N ALA A 185 -19.84 4.90 -4.13
CA ALA A 185 -21.11 4.90 -3.40
C ALA A 185 -21.98 6.11 -3.77
N ASN A 186 -21.37 7.28 -3.92
CA ASN A 186 -22.08 8.50 -4.33
C ASN A 186 -22.61 8.40 -5.77
N ARG A 187 -21.82 7.85 -6.71
CA ARG A 187 -22.30 7.61 -8.08
C ARG A 187 -23.45 6.62 -8.14
N ILE A 188 -23.35 5.52 -7.38
CA ILE A 188 -24.44 4.52 -7.30
C ILE A 188 -25.68 5.17 -6.69
N ARG A 189 -25.54 5.95 -5.61
CA ARG A 189 -26.65 6.68 -4.98
C ARG A 189 -27.35 7.62 -5.95
N HIS A 190 -26.58 8.35 -6.75
CA HIS A 190 -27.12 9.26 -7.76
C HIS A 190 -27.86 8.52 -8.87
N GLY A 191 -27.29 7.42 -9.38
CA GLY A 191 -27.96 6.55 -10.35
C GLY A 191 -29.23 5.91 -9.78
N ARG A 192 -29.23 5.56 -8.48
CA ARG A 192 -30.42 5.07 -7.78
C ARG A 192 -31.50 6.14 -7.67
N GLU A 193 -31.14 7.38 -7.38
CA GLU A 193 -32.10 8.50 -7.31
C GLU A 193 -32.80 8.73 -8.66
N GLU A 194 -32.04 8.65 -9.77
CA GLU A 194 -32.63 8.69 -11.13
C GLU A 194 -33.61 7.55 -11.35
N LYS A 195 -33.22 6.31 -11.00
CA LYS A 195 -34.11 5.14 -11.11
C LYS A 195 -35.37 5.31 -10.26
N LEU A 196 -35.25 5.85 -9.05
CA LEU A 196 -36.39 6.13 -8.18
C LEU A 196 -37.32 7.21 -8.74
N ARG A 197 -36.79 8.22 -9.42
CA ARG A 197 -37.60 9.21 -10.14
C ARG A 197 -38.37 8.57 -11.26
N LEU A 198 -37.69 7.78 -12.10
CA LEU A 198 -38.35 7.03 -13.18
C LEU A 198 -39.43 6.06 -12.66
N LEU A 199 -39.13 5.36 -11.54
CA LEU A 199 -40.10 4.53 -10.86
C LEU A 199 -41.30 5.31 -10.36
N ALA A 200 -41.09 6.52 -9.82
CA ALA A 200 -42.17 7.37 -9.37
C ALA A 200 -43.07 7.84 -10.55
N GLU A 201 -42.48 8.11 -11.71
CA GLU A 201 -43.21 8.43 -12.94
C GLU A 201 -44.03 7.23 -13.42
N LEU A 202 -43.39 6.06 -13.54
CA LEU A 202 -44.07 4.83 -13.94
C LEU A 202 -45.22 4.43 -12.98
N ARG A 203 -45.03 4.63 -11.67
CA ARG A 203 -46.10 4.40 -10.66
C ARG A 203 -47.30 5.35 -10.82
N ARG A 204 -47.06 6.61 -11.24
CA ARG A 204 -48.13 7.57 -11.51
C ARG A 204 -49.03 7.14 -12.69
N GLU A 205 -48.45 6.37 -13.60
CA GLU A 205 -49.21 5.84 -14.76
C GLU A 205 -50.28 4.79 -14.37
N ARG A 206 -50.26 4.30 -13.14
CA ARG A 206 -51.17 3.26 -12.63
C ARG A 206 -51.26 2.07 -13.58
N LEU A 207 -50.10 1.57 -14.01
CA LEU A 207 -49.98 0.53 -15.02
C LEU A 207 -50.86 -0.71 -14.75
N PRO A 208 -50.94 -1.27 -13.52
CA PRO A 208 -51.77 -2.42 -13.23
C PRO A 208 -53.28 -2.14 -13.47
N GLU A 209 -53.75 -0.95 -13.10
CA GLU A 209 -55.14 -0.53 -13.29
C GLU A 209 -55.47 -0.35 -14.78
N ARG A 210 -54.53 0.28 -15.52
CA ARG A 210 -54.65 0.45 -16.98
C ARG A 210 -54.58 -0.89 -17.71
N ILE A 211 -53.66 -1.78 -17.33
CA ILE A 211 -53.56 -3.14 -17.87
C ILE A 211 -54.89 -3.89 -17.63
N SER A 212 -55.41 -3.78 -16.41
CA SER A 212 -56.70 -4.38 -16.06
C SER A 212 -57.87 -3.76 -16.87
N GLY A 213 -57.86 -2.42 -17.03
CA GLY A 213 -58.82 -1.71 -17.83
C GLY A 213 -58.82 -2.14 -19.29
N VAL A 214 -57.62 -2.15 -19.91
CA VAL A 214 -57.44 -2.59 -21.31
C VAL A 214 -57.83 -4.06 -21.49
N ARG A 215 -57.53 -4.91 -20.48
CA ARG A 215 -57.91 -6.32 -20.48
C ARG A 215 -59.47 -6.46 -20.46
N LYS A 216 -60.12 -5.67 -19.60
CA LYS A 216 -61.60 -5.64 -19.57
C LYS A 216 -62.22 -5.10 -20.87
N GLU A 217 -61.59 -4.04 -21.43
CA GLU A 217 -62.08 -3.55 -22.76
C GLU A 217 -61.85 -4.59 -23.85
N LEU A 218 -60.73 -5.34 -23.78
CA LEU A 218 -60.43 -6.41 -24.70
C LEU A 218 -61.44 -7.56 -24.58
N GLU A 219 -61.79 -7.96 -23.35
CA GLU A 219 -62.79 -8.94 -23.04
C GLU A 219 -64.20 -8.47 -23.58
N GLY A 220 -64.54 -7.20 -23.33
CA GLY A 220 -65.77 -6.63 -23.84
C GLY A 220 -65.84 -6.55 -25.36
N LEU A 221 -64.74 -6.21 -26.04
CA LEU A 221 -64.64 -6.22 -27.50
C LEU A 221 -64.66 -7.64 -28.06
N GLN A 222 -64.14 -8.63 -27.35
CA GLN A 222 -64.23 -10.05 -27.72
C GLN A 222 -65.64 -10.55 -27.60
N GLU A 223 -66.37 -10.20 -26.52
CA GLU A 223 -67.75 -10.52 -26.32
C GLU A 223 -68.65 -9.84 -27.41
N GLU A 224 -68.30 -8.57 -27.77
CA GLU A 224 -69.01 -7.84 -28.85
C GLU A 224 -68.77 -8.51 -30.22
N ALA A 225 -67.53 -8.94 -30.50
CA ALA A 225 -67.15 -9.68 -31.70
C ALA A 225 -67.82 -11.05 -31.76
N GLU A 226 -67.93 -11.76 -30.62
CA GLU A 226 -68.66 -13.00 -30.49
C GLU A 226 -70.20 -12.76 -30.68
N GLY A 227 -70.71 -11.68 -30.08
CA GLY A 227 -72.13 -11.30 -30.21
C GLY A 227 -72.51 -10.86 -31.64
N MET A 228 -71.61 -10.18 -32.37
CA MET A 228 -71.72 -9.87 -33.76
C MET A 228 -71.64 -11.11 -34.64
N GLY A 229 -70.73 -12.03 -34.32
CA GLY A 229 -70.60 -13.34 -34.94
C GLY A 229 -71.84 -14.17 -34.75
N ALA A 230 -72.45 -14.14 -33.56
CA ALA A 230 -73.72 -14.85 -33.28
C ALA A 230 -74.93 -14.24 -34.03
N ARG A 231 -74.98 -12.91 -34.19
CA ARG A 231 -76.06 -12.22 -35.00
C ARG A 231 -75.92 -12.47 -36.50
N HIS A 232 -74.71 -12.78 -36.90
CA HIS A 232 -74.36 -13.18 -38.24
C HIS A 232 -74.67 -14.65 -38.52
N GLU A 233 -75.30 -15.22 -37.60
CA GLU A 233 -75.36 -16.62 -37.31
C GLU A 233 -75.96 -17.50 -38.35
N LYS A 234 -76.99 -17.13 -39.05
CA LYS A 234 -77.65 -18.09 -39.92
C LYS A 234 -77.08 -18.18 -41.35
N SER A 235 -76.41 -17.17 -41.82
CA SER A 235 -75.82 -17.19 -43.16
C SER A 235 -74.31 -17.40 -43.09
N ARG A 236 -73.71 -17.17 -41.96
CA ARG A 236 -72.26 -17.11 -41.78
C ARG A 236 -71.69 -17.74 -40.52
N LYS A 237 -72.50 -18.34 -39.65
CA LYS A 237 -72.01 -19.14 -38.52
C LYS A 237 -70.85 -20.02 -38.93
N ARG A 238 -70.95 -20.57 -40.08
CA ARG A 238 -70.00 -21.50 -40.63
C ARG A 238 -68.74 -20.81 -41.08
N VAL A 239 -68.78 -19.59 -41.65
CA VAL A 239 -67.59 -18.84 -42.10
C VAL A 239 -66.82 -18.28 -40.93
N ALA A 240 -67.56 -17.57 -40.03
CA ALA A 240 -66.93 -17.00 -38.85
C ALA A 240 -66.29 -18.08 -37.92
N ASP A 241 -67.05 -19.20 -37.73
CA ASP A 241 -66.49 -20.33 -36.95
C ASP A 241 -65.31 -20.97 -37.63
N ILE A 242 -65.36 -21.17 -38.98
CA ILE A 242 -64.22 -21.75 -39.70
C ILE A 242 -63.09 -20.74 -39.82
N GLU A 243 -63.36 -19.44 -40.10
CA GLU A 243 -62.35 -18.37 -40.08
C GLU A 243 -61.71 -18.22 -38.71
N ASP A 244 -62.54 -18.22 -37.66
CA ASP A 244 -62.01 -18.13 -36.33
C ASP A 244 -61.11 -19.35 -35.95
N ARG A 245 -61.60 -20.57 -36.33
CA ARG A 245 -60.83 -21.82 -36.15
C ARG A 245 -59.55 -21.83 -36.96
N VAL A 246 -59.59 -21.37 -38.23
CA VAL A 246 -58.37 -21.22 -39.06
C VAL A 246 -57.43 -20.15 -38.46
N SER A 247 -57.99 -18.99 -38.07
CA SER A 247 -57.25 -17.89 -37.46
C SER A 247 -56.58 -18.28 -36.11
N VAL A 248 -57.37 -19.02 -35.30
CA VAL A 248 -56.88 -19.54 -34.02
C VAL A 248 -55.72 -20.56 -34.22
N PHE A 249 -55.85 -21.44 -35.26
CA PHE A 249 -54.84 -22.38 -35.61
C PHE A 249 -53.56 -21.65 -36.10
N GLU A 250 -53.67 -20.71 -37.03
CA GLU A 250 -52.56 -19.94 -37.60
C GLU A 250 -51.87 -19.07 -36.55
N ARG A 251 -52.64 -18.43 -35.65
CA ARG A 251 -52.06 -17.69 -34.51
C ARG A 251 -51.35 -18.61 -33.52
N GLY A 252 -51.96 -19.79 -33.28
CA GLY A 252 -51.37 -20.80 -32.41
C GLY A 252 -50.06 -21.33 -32.98
N GLU A 253 -49.96 -21.53 -34.28
CA GLU A 253 -48.75 -21.97 -34.98
C GLU A 253 -47.67 -20.88 -34.93
N ALA A 254 -48.05 -19.62 -35.21
CA ALA A 254 -47.15 -18.47 -35.13
C ALA A 254 -46.64 -18.24 -33.69
N GLU A 255 -47.57 -18.28 -32.72
CA GLU A 255 -47.18 -18.16 -31.29
C GLU A 255 -46.27 -19.30 -30.82
N LEU A 256 -46.53 -20.53 -31.30
CA LEU A 256 -45.74 -21.71 -31.00
C LEU A 256 -44.31 -21.53 -31.50
N ASN A 257 -44.16 -20.99 -32.72
CA ASN A 257 -42.85 -20.73 -33.30
C ASN A 257 -42.11 -19.58 -32.59
N GLU A 258 -42.84 -18.54 -32.20
CA GLU A 258 -42.25 -17.41 -31.44
C GLU A 258 -41.83 -17.81 -30.02
N VAL A 259 -42.70 -18.62 -29.39
CA VAL A 259 -42.40 -19.19 -28.08
C VAL A 259 -41.19 -20.11 -28.15
N ARG A 260 -41.06 -20.92 -29.22
CA ARG A 260 -39.88 -21.78 -29.47
C ARG A 260 -38.62 -20.96 -29.64
N LYS A 261 -38.66 -19.91 -30.48
CA LYS A 261 -37.51 -18.99 -30.63
C LYS A 261 -37.14 -18.32 -29.31
N SER A 262 -38.15 -17.88 -28.55
CA SER A 262 -37.92 -17.27 -27.25
C SER A 262 -37.35 -18.26 -26.24
N LEU A 263 -37.82 -19.53 -26.30
CA LEU A 263 -37.32 -20.61 -25.46
C LEU A 263 -35.84 -20.90 -25.76
N GLU A 264 -35.52 -21.01 -27.04
CA GLU A 264 -34.12 -21.19 -27.52
C GLU A 264 -33.19 -20.06 -27.06
N GLY A 265 -33.67 -18.80 -27.14
CA GLY A 265 -32.92 -17.64 -26.65
C GLY A 265 -32.72 -17.66 -25.16
N VAL A 266 -33.76 -18.06 -24.41
CA VAL A 266 -33.64 -18.19 -22.93
C VAL A 266 -32.70 -19.34 -22.56
N GLU A 267 -32.76 -20.48 -23.25
CA GLU A 267 -31.88 -21.62 -23.01
C GLU A 267 -30.40 -21.30 -23.37
N SER A 268 -30.22 -20.52 -24.45
CA SER A 268 -28.89 -20.00 -24.78
C SER A 268 -28.38 -19.06 -23.70
N GLY A 269 -29.21 -18.17 -23.19
CA GLY A 269 -28.86 -17.28 -22.10
C GLY A 269 -28.50 -18.01 -20.80
N ILE A 270 -29.27 -19.08 -20.48
CA ILE A 270 -28.95 -19.93 -19.31
C ILE A 270 -27.60 -20.62 -19.52
N ARG A 271 -27.37 -21.21 -20.70
CA ARG A 271 -26.08 -21.86 -21.01
C ARG A 271 -24.89 -20.92 -20.91
N GLN A 272 -25.01 -19.69 -21.42
CA GLN A 272 -23.98 -18.67 -21.30
C GLN A 272 -23.71 -18.29 -19.82
N ILE A 273 -24.80 -18.15 -19.05
CA ILE A 273 -24.65 -17.88 -17.61
C ILE A 273 -23.97 -19.06 -16.91
N GLU A 274 -24.39 -20.29 -17.23
CA GLU A 274 -23.81 -21.51 -16.64
C GLU A 274 -22.32 -21.69 -16.99
N GLU A 275 -21.96 -21.36 -18.23
CA GLU A 275 -20.57 -21.36 -18.66
C GLU A 275 -19.75 -20.31 -17.90
N SER A 276 -20.26 -19.09 -17.82
CA SER A 276 -19.62 -18.00 -17.06
C SER A 276 -19.52 -18.30 -15.56
N VAL A 277 -20.53 -18.94 -14.99
CA VAL A 277 -20.49 -19.43 -13.60
C VAL A 277 -19.47 -20.55 -13.47
N ARG A 278 -19.40 -21.50 -14.42
CA ARG A 278 -18.46 -22.62 -14.40
C ARG A 278 -17.02 -22.14 -14.50
N GLU A 279 -16.74 -21.23 -15.43
CA GLU A 279 -15.40 -20.64 -15.57
C GLU A 279 -14.91 -20.00 -14.27
N ARG A 280 -15.80 -19.21 -13.63
CA ARG A 280 -15.42 -18.48 -12.42
C ARG A 280 -15.52 -19.31 -11.14
N SER A 281 -16.39 -20.34 -11.12
CA SER A 281 -16.51 -21.20 -9.92
C SER A 281 -15.27 -22.04 -9.69
N GLY A 282 -14.46 -22.29 -10.72
CA GLY A 282 -13.15 -22.92 -10.58
C GLY A 282 -12.19 -22.15 -9.63
N HIS A 283 -12.39 -20.85 -9.52
CA HIS A 283 -11.58 -20.00 -8.66
C HIS A 283 -12.08 -19.95 -7.19
N LEU A 284 -13.26 -20.51 -6.92
CA LEU A 284 -13.90 -20.38 -5.59
C LEU A 284 -13.52 -21.47 -4.60
N GLU A 285 -12.71 -22.45 -4.98
CA GLU A 285 -12.30 -23.58 -4.13
C GLU A 285 -13.48 -24.28 -3.40
N GLY A 286 -14.66 -24.22 -3.99
CA GLY A 286 -15.88 -24.80 -3.40
C GLY A 286 -16.52 -23.97 -2.28
N LEU A 287 -16.04 -22.76 -2.04
CA LEU A 287 -16.53 -21.88 -0.97
C LEU A 287 -17.49 -20.81 -1.50
N GLY A 288 -18.58 -20.56 -0.78
CA GLY A 288 -19.47 -19.45 -1.07
C GLY A 288 -18.91 -18.09 -0.64
N ALA A 289 -19.60 -17.02 -1.06
CA ALA A 289 -19.17 -15.62 -0.81
C ALA A 289 -18.91 -15.31 0.69
N GLU A 290 -19.79 -15.79 1.57
CA GLU A 290 -19.67 -15.53 3.01
C GLU A 290 -18.47 -16.23 3.67
N PRO A 291 -18.22 -17.53 3.40
CA PRO A 291 -16.99 -18.19 3.82
C PRO A 291 -15.72 -17.57 3.21
N LEU A 292 -15.77 -17.16 1.92
CA LEU A 292 -14.66 -16.49 1.27
C LEU A 292 -14.38 -15.12 1.92
N ALA A 293 -15.42 -14.34 2.21
CA ALA A 293 -15.28 -13.08 2.91
C ALA A 293 -14.68 -13.25 4.31
N ARG A 294 -15.12 -14.28 5.06
CA ARG A 294 -14.55 -14.61 6.37
C ARG A 294 -13.09 -15.04 6.27
N LYS A 295 -12.76 -15.85 5.26
CA LYS A 295 -11.38 -16.26 5.02
C LYS A 295 -10.50 -15.08 4.57
N ALA A 296 -11.00 -14.25 3.67
CA ALA A 296 -10.29 -13.04 3.23
C ALA A 296 -10.08 -12.05 4.39
N GLU A 297 -11.08 -11.89 5.24
CA GLU A 297 -10.98 -11.07 6.44
C GLU A 297 -10.00 -11.67 7.46
N SER A 298 -9.99 -13.00 7.59
CA SER A 298 -8.99 -13.69 8.41
C SER A 298 -7.59 -13.51 7.81
N ALA A 299 -7.41 -13.81 6.52
CA ALA A 299 -6.13 -13.66 5.85
C ALA A 299 -5.63 -12.20 5.89
N ARG A 300 -6.55 -11.24 5.81
CA ARG A 300 -6.22 -9.82 5.95
C ARG A 300 -5.73 -9.48 7.36
N ARG A 301 -6.40 -10.00 8.39
CA ARG A 301 -5.93 -9.83 9.77
C ARG A 301 -4.58 -10.50 9.99
N ASP A 302 -4.40 -11.68 9.39
CA ASP A 302 -3.12 -12.38 9.46
C ASP A 302 -2.01 -11.56 8.79
N VAL A 303 -2.29 -10.98 7.60
CA VAL A 303 -1.37 -10.05 6.90
C VAL A 303 -1.08 -8.83 7.77
N GLU A 304 -2.12 -8.18 8.31
CA GLU A 304 -1.99 -7.00 9.18
C GLU A 304 -1.23 -7.35 10.48
N GLY A 305 -1.51 -8.54 11.03
CA GLY A 305 -0.79 -9.08 12.18
C GLY A 305 0.68 -9.29 11.88
N LEU A 306 0.98 -10.02 10.80
CA LEU A 306 2.36 -10.27 10.37
C LEU A 306 3.10 -8.97 10.01
N GLU A 307 2.44 -8.02 9.35
CA GLU A 307 3.02 -6.69 9.08
C GLU A 307 3.32 -5.93 10.36
N SER A 308 2.45 -6.09 11.37
CA SER A 308 2.67 -5.51 12.69
C SER A 308 3.84 -6.17 13.41
N GLU A 309 3.87 -7.52 13.41
CA GLU A 309 4.94 -8.30 14.01
C GLU A 309 6.28 -8.03 13.33
N ILE A 310 6.29 -7.99 11.99
CA ILE A 310 7.45 -7.62 11.19
C ILE A 310 7.93 -6.22 11.58
N ARG A 311 7.02 -5.23 11.67
CA ARG A 311 7.37 -3.88 12.10
C ARG A 311 7.96 -3.85 13.51
N ALA A 312 7.32 -4.59 14.43
CA ALA A 312 7.81 -4.68 15.81
C ALA A 312 9.19 -5.36 15.88
N ALA A 313 9.37 -6.48 15.16
CA ALA A 313 10.63 -7.20 15.12
C ALA A 313 11.75 -6.34 14.52
N ARG A 314 11.44 -5.64 13.45
CA ARG A 314 12.38 -4.72 12.80
C ARG A 314 12.72 -3.56 13.71
N ALA A 315 11.71 -2.98 14.37
CA ALA A 315 11.90 -1.93 15.37
C ALA A 315 12.80 -2.39 16.52
N GLY A 316 12.53 -3.62 17.01
CA GLY A 316 13.40 -4.21 18.04
C GLY A 316 14.84 -4.35 17.57
N MET A 317 15.04 -4.87 16.36
CA MET A 317 16.39 -5.06 15.80
C MET A 317 17.14 -3.75 15.57
N GLU A 318 16.44 -2.71 15.13
CA GLU A 318 17.06 -1.41 14.90
C GLU A 318 17.49 -0.78 16.21
N HIS A 319 16.64 -0.86 17.23
CA HIS A 319 17.00 -0.44 18.58
C HIS A 319 18.26 -1.16 19.10
N ASP A 320 18.29 -2.52 18.97
CA ASP A 320 19.44 -3.28 19.44
C ASP A 320 20.71 -2.91 18.66
N ARG A 321 20.60 -2.63 17.34
CA ARG A 321 21.73 -2.15 16.52
C ARG A 321 22.25 -0.80 16.96
N GLU A 322 21.35 0.14 17.21
CA GLU A 322 21.74 1.44 17.75
C GLU A 322 22.39 1.31 19.11
N ARG A 323 21.84 0.41 19.92
CA ARG A 323 22.42 0.13 21.24
C ARG A 323 23.83 -0.45 21.12
N VAL A 324 24.05 -1.41 20.20
CA VAL A 324 25.39 -1.95 19.91
C VAL A 324 26.33 -0.86 19.37
N ALA A 325 25.85 0.02 18.49
CA ALA A 325 26.67 1.12 17.98
C ALA A 325 27.07 2.11 19.09
N SER A 326 26.11 2.43 19.99
CA SER A 326 26.39 3.23 21.18
C SER A 326 27.43 2.57 22.07
N LEU A 327 27.23 1.29 22.41
CA LEU A 327 28.15 0.53 23.24
C LEU A 327 29.55 0.38 22.60
N ASN A 328 29.59 0.23 21.25
CA ASN A 328 30.87 0.22 20.54
C ASN A 328 31.59 1.56 20.63
N THR A 329 30.85 2.66 20.63
CA THR A 329 31.44 3.99 20.84
C THR A 329 31.99 4.13 22.26
N GLU A 330 31.22 3.67 23.26
CA GLU A 330 31.70 3.65 24.66
C GLU A 330 32.93 2.75 24.83
N LEU A 331 32.92 1.57 24.21
CA LEU A 331 34.02 0.64 24.27
C LEU A 331 35.28 1.29 23.72
N LYS A 332 35.19 2.00 22.59
CA LYS A 332 36.31 2.69 21.99
C LYS A 332 36.90 3.74 22.93
N ILE A 333 36.07 4.59 23.53
CA ILE A 333 36.49 5.60 24.51
C ILE A 333 37.22 4.92 25.70
N ILE A 334 36.66 3.81 26.18
CA ILE A 334 37.28 3.08 27.31
C ILE A 334 38.61 2.49 26.88
N THR A 335 38.72 1.88 25.70
CA THR A 335 39.93 1.28 25.19
C THR A 335 41.06 2.34 25.02
N GLU A 336 40.70 3.49 24.43
CA GLU A 336 41.63 4.62 24.29
C GLU A 336 42.03 5.17 25.65
N SER A 337 41.07 5.29 26.58
CA SER A 337 41.37 5.69 27.97
C SER A 337 42.31 4.71 28.67
N VAL A 338 42.23 3.41 28.35
CA VAL A 338 43.19 2.40 28.86
C VAL A 338 44.60 2.64 28.30
N GLU A 339 44.69 2.89 26.99
CA GLU A 339 46.00 3.19 26.34
C GLU A 339 46.60 4.48 26.87
N ASP A 340 45.78 5.53 27.02
CA ASP A 340 46.25 6.81 27.56
C ASP A 340 46.78 6.66 29.00
N ILE A 341 46.00 5.94 29.85
CA ILE A 341 46.43 5.66 31.21
C ILE A 341 47.71 4.83 31.22
N GLN A 342 47.91 3.90 30.26
CA GLN A 342 49.14 3.12 30.14
C GLN A 342 50.36 3.98 29.78
N ARG A 343 50.14 4.99 28.91
CA ARG A 343 51.20 5.93 28.46
C ARG A 343 51.50 7.02 29.46
N LEU A 344 50.65 7.22 30.47
CA LEU A 344 50.91 8.21 31.51
C LEU A 344 52.19 7.87 32.27
N GLY A 345 53.08 8.85 32.36
CA GLY A 345 54.24 8.81 33.22
C GLY A 345 53.88 8.94 34.71
N ASP A 346 54.84 9.26 35.51
CA ASP A 346 54.70 9.40 36.98
C ASP A 346 53.95 10.69 37.39
N ARG A 347 53.58 11.54 36.44
CA ARG A 347 52.80 12.78 36.65
C ARG A 347 51.65 12.92 35.68
N CYS A 348 50.53 13.38 36.18
CA CYS A 348 49.35 13.67 35.38
C CYS A 348 49.60 14.88 34.45
N PRO A 349 49.43 14.76 33.14
CA PRO A 349 49.65 15.86 32.21
C PRO A 349 48.62 16.99 32.32
N LEU A 350 47.51 16.77 33.03
CA LEU A 350 46.43 17.75 33.18
C LEU A 350 46.51 18.51 34.51
N CYS A 351 46.98 17.91 35.60
CA CYS A 351 47.00 18.54 36.91
C CYS A 351 48.34 18.46 37.63
N GLU A 352 49.39 17.97 36.96
CA GLU A 352 50.77 17.84 37.42
C GLU A 352 50.95 17.05 38.73
N SER A 353 49.92 16.46 39.28
CA SER A 353 49.98 15.60 40.47
C SER A 353 50.64 14.25 40.15
N ASP A 354 51.40 13.72 41.15
CA ASP A 354 52.05 12.44 41.02
C ASP A 354 51.05 11.29 40.95
N ILE A 355 51.19 10.45 39.96
CA ILE A 355 50.37 9.28 39.77
C ILE A 355 51.11 8.05 40.31
N THR A 356 50.69 7.60 41.46
CA THR A 356 51.30 6.38 42.02
C THR A 356 51.02 5.16 41.14
N PRO A 357 51.97 4.22 41.06
CA PRO A 357 51.77 2.98 40.32
C PRO A 357 50.58 2.15 40.80
N ALA A 358 50.17 2.34 42.04
CA ALA A 358 49.00 1.74 42.62
C ALA A 358 47.70 2.36 42.00
N LYS A 359 47.67 3.69 41.95
CA LYS A 359 46.52 4.42 41.39
C LYS A 359 46.35 4.21 39.88
N LYS A 360 47.50 4.12 39.19
CA LYS A 360 47.49 3.76 37.75
C LYS A 360 46.92 2.37 37.51
N ARG A 361 47.31 1.40 38.37
CA ARG A 361 46.75 0.03 38.31
C ARG A 361 45.28 -0.02 38.62
N GLU A 362 44.83 0.65 39.66
CA GLU A 362 43.44 0.74 40.04
C GLU A 362 42.56 1.31 38.88
N LEU A 363 43.04 2.38 38.27
CA LEU A 363 42.32 3.00 37.13
C LEU A 363 42.28 2.08 35.91
N LEU A 364 43.40 1.36 35.63
CA LEU A 364 43.45 0.40 34.53
C LEU A 364 42.52 -0.80 34.76
N GLU A 365 42.51 -1.31 35.98
CA GLU A 365 41.65 -2.45 36.35
C GLU A 365 40.15 -2.09 36.24
N LEU A 366 39.78 -0.92 36.74
CA LEU A 366 38.45 -0.38 36.62
C LEU A 366 37.99 -0.22 35.15
N ARG A 367 38.93 0.27 34.32
CA ARG A 367 38.66 0.46 32.90
C ARG A 367 38.54 -0.87 32.14
N ARG A 368 39.42 -1.84 32.45
CA ARG A 368 39.38 -3.19 31.87
C ARG A 368 38.10 -3.97 32.24
N LEU A 369 37.69 -3.87 33.51
CA LEU A 369 36.44 -4.48 33.94
C LEU A 369 35.23 -3.89 33.18
N LYS A 370 35.30 -2.57 32.96
CA LYS A 370 34.21 -1.91 32.20
C LYS A 370 34.25 -2.31 30.72
N GLU A 371 35.44 -2.44 30.14
CA GLU A 371 35.68 -2.94 28.78
C GLU A 371 35.09 -4.36 28.58
N GLU A 372 35.40 -5.25 29.50
CA GLU A 372 34.93 -6.64 29.45
C GLU A 372 33.41 -6.73 29.55
N LYS A 373 32.80 -5.91 30.42
CA LYS A 373 31.36 -5.84 30.57
C LYS A 373 30.70 -5.37 29.29
N LEU A 374 31.25 -4.32 28.67
CA LEU A 374 30.75 -3.78 27.41
C LEU A 374 30.85 -4.81 26.28
N ARG A 375 31.97 -5.52 26.17
CA ARG A 375 32.16 -6.58 25.16
C ARG A 375 31.14 -7.73 25.31
N LYS A 376 30.86 -8.12 26.56
CA LYS A 376 29.84 -9.18 26.82
C LYS A 376 28.44 -8.70 26.41
N GLU A 377 28.09 -7.48 26.73
CA GLU A 377 26.80 -6.90 26.40
C GLU A 377 26.61 -6.79 24.86
N ILE A 378 27.67 -6.34 24.15
CA ILE A 378 27.68 -6.31 22.69
C ILE A 378 27.44 -7.71 22.09
N ALA A 379 28.18 -8.70 22.60
CA ALA A 379 28.11 -10.07 22.09
C ALA A 379 26.69 -10.66 22.29
N THR A 380 26.08 -10.38 23.44
CA THR A 380 24.73 -10.85 23.74
C THR A 380 23.69 -10.27 22.78
N LEU A 381 23.78 -8.97 22.57
CA LEU A 381 22.89 -8.26 21.66
C LEU A 381 23.12 -8.69 20.20
N ALA A 382 24.36 -8.84 19.78
CA ALA A 382 24.68 -9.30 18.44
C ALA A 382 24.05 -10.69 18.15
N SER A 383 24.15 -11.61 19.13
CA SER A 383 23.48 -12.92 19.01
C SER A 383 21.95 -12.81 19.00
N GLY A 384 21.42 -11.85 19.76
CA GLY A 384 19.97 -11.56 19.74
C GLY A 384 19.48 -11.12 18.39
N ILE A 385 20.21 -10.23 17.74
CA ILE A 385 19.87 -9.71 16.40
C ILE A 385 19.88 -10.81 15.36
N GLU A 386 20.87 -11.68 15.41
CA GLU A 386 20.97 -12.78 14.46
C GLU A 386 19.74 -13.70 14.55
N LYS A 387 19.34 -14.03 15.78
CA LYS A 387 18.12 -14.81 16.02
C LYS A 387 16.85 -14.10 15.58
N SER A 388 16.77 -12.81 15.87
CA SER A 388 15.62 -11.98 15.45
C SER A 388 15.58 -11.82 13.94
N GLY A 389 16.74 -11.77 13.28
CA GLY A 389 16.84 -11.77 11.82
C GLY A 389 16.31 -13.05 11.17
N GLN A 390 16.62 -14.20 11.79
CA GLN A 390 16.07 -15.50 11.34
C GLN A 390 14.56 -15.55 11.51
N SER A 391 14.07 -15.10 12.66
CA SER A 391 12.62 -15.03 12.92
C SER A 391 11.92 -14.07 11.94
N LEU A 392 12.54 -12.95 11.66
CA LEU A 392 12.02 -11.95 10.74
C LEU A 392 11.86 -12.50 9.32
N SER A 393 12.88 -13.22 8.82
CA SER A 393 12.82 -13.86 7.50
C SER A 393 11.66 -14.86 7.40
N GLY A 394 11.39 -15.59 8.49
CA GLY A 394 10.24 -16.47 8.57
C GLY A 394 8.90 -15.73 8.50
N LEU A 395 8.81 -14.62 9.23
CA LEU A 395 7.62 -13.76 9.22
C LEU A 395 7.41 -13.11 7.84
N GLU A 396 8.46 -12.70 7.17
CA GLU A 396 8.39 -12.10 5.82
C GLU A 396 7.94 -13.11 4.78
N SER A 397 8.47 -14.34 4.86
CA SER A 397 8.00 -15.42 3.99
C SER A 397 6.53 -15.74 4.27
N GLY A 398 6.14 -15.79 5.54
CA GLY A 398 4.74 -15.98 5.94
C GLY A 398 3.83 -14.84 5.46
N LEU A 399 4.34 -13.62 5.48
CA LEU A 399 3.59 -12.45 4.98
C LEU A 399 3.35 -12.54 3.47
N GLU A 400 4.38 -12.93 2.71
CA GLU A 400 4.27 -13.07 1.25
C GLU A 400 3.28 -14.17 0.88
N GLU A 401 3.33 -15.29 1.61
CA GLU A 401 2.37 -16.38 1.43
C GLU A 401 0.94 -15.92 1.75
N ARG A 402 0.77 -15.22 2.89
CA ARG A 402 -0.55 -14.71 3.30
C ARG A 402 -1.08 -13.60 2.41
N ARG A 403 -0.21 -12.75 1.85
CA ARG A 403 -0.61 -11.77 0.84
C ARG A 403 -1.08 -12.46 -0.44
N GLY A 404 -0.33 -13.47 -0.90
CA GLY A 404 -0.75 -14.26 -2.05
C GLY A 404 -2.07 -15.01 -1.81
N GLU A 405 -2.31 -15.47 -0.59
CA GLU A 405 -3.60 -16.05 -0.17
C GLU A 405 -4.71 -14.99 -0.18
N LEU A 406 -4.46 -13.82 0.39
CA LEU A 406 -5.42 -12.70 0.44
C LEU A 406 -5.80 -12.22 -0.97
N ASP A 407 -4.81 -12.11 -1.87
CA ASP A 407 -5.06 -11.72 -3.25
C ASP A 407 -5.93 -12.73 -3.98
N ARG A 408 -5.65 -14.05 -3.79
CA ARG A 408 -6.49 -15.12 -4.33
C ARG A 408 -7.91 -15.07 -3.77
N LEU A 409 -8.04 -14.92 -2.46
CA LEU A 409 -9.34 -14.83 -1.79
C LEU A 409 -10.11 -13.58 -2.22
N SER A 410 -9.40 -12.45 -2.38
CA SER A 410 -9.98 -11.20 -2.91
C SER A 410 -10.47 -11.35 -4.35
N GLY A 411 -9.71 -12.06 -5.18
CA GLY A 411 -10.12 -12.45 -6.52
C GLY A 411 -11.37 -13.35 -6.49
N ALA A 412 -11.31 -14.40 -5.67
CA ALA A 412 -12.42 -15.34 -5.50
C ALA A 412 -13.67 -14.67 -4.92
N MET A 413 -13.54 -13.70 -4.02
CA MET A 413 -14.67 -12.91 -3.52
C MET A 413 -15.36 -12.11 -4.64
N LYS A 414 -14.58 -11.46 -5.50
CA LYS A 414 -15.14 -10.75 -6.65
C LYS A 414 -15.87 -11.70 -7.60
N ASP A 415 -15.27 -12.88 -7.83
CA ASP A 415 -15.90 -13.92 -8.63
C ASP A 415 -17.17 -14.48 -7.96
N ALA A 416 -17.16 -14.68 -6.64
CA ALA A 416 -18.34 -15.11 -5.89
C ALA A 416 -19.49 -14.10 -5.95
N GLU A 417 -19.19 -12.83 -5.84
CA GLU A 417 -20.19 -11.76 -5.93
C GLU A 417 -20.75 -11.65 -7.36
N PHE A 418 -19.90 -11.79 -8.34
CA PHE A 418 -20.30 -11.85 -9.74
C PHE A 418 -21.17 -13.07 -10.04
N ILE A 419 -20.75 -14.27 -9.54
CA ILE A 419 -21.53 -15.51 -9.66
C ILE A 419 -22.90 -15.35 -9.02
N LYS A 420 -22.99 -14.76 -7.82
CA LYS A 420 -24.28 -14.49 -7.16
C LYS A 420 -25.20 -13.62 -8.02
N GLY A 421 -24.63 -12.62 -8.71
CA GLY A 421 -25.35 -11.83 -9.69
C GLY A 421 -25.84 -12.66 -10.90
N LEU A 422 -24.98 -13.55 -11.39
CA LEU A 422 -25.31 -14.47 -12.48
C LEU A 422 -26.36 -15.50 -12.08
N GLU A 423 -26.26 -16.09 -10.89
CA GLU A 423 -27.23 -17.06 -10.38
C GLU A 423 -28.61 -16.44 -10.20
N LYS A 424 -28.67 -15.21 -9.73
CA LYS A 424 -29.93 -14.46 -9.66
C LYS A 424 -30.53 -14.27 -11.06
N ARG A 425 -29.71 -13.86 -12.02
CA ARG A 425 -30.13 -13.76 -13.42
C ARG A 425 -30.58 -15.11 -13.97
N LYS A 426 -29.81 -16.18 -13.69
CA LYS A 426 -30.20 -17.54 -14.09
C LYS A 426 -31.59 -17.91 -13.56
N GLY A 427 -31.85 -17.65 -12.28
CA GLY A 427 -33.18 -17.91 -11.69
C GLY A 427 -34.33 -17.15 -12.37
N GLU A 428 -34.06 -15.94 -12.86
CA GLU A 428 -35.03 -15.18 -13.66
C GLU A 428 -35.26 -15.82 -15.04
N TYR A 429 -34.18 -16.23 -15.71
CA TYR A 429 -34.28 -16.95 -16.99
C TYR A 429 -34.95 -18.31 -16.82
N GLU A 430 -34.66 -19.09 -15.78
CA GLU A 430 -35.31 -20.37 -15.49
C GLU A 430 -36.82 -20.22 -15.26
N LYS A 431 -37.23 -19.21 -14.49
CA LYS A 431 -38.65 -18.88 -14.33
C LYS A 431 -39.29 -18.53 -15.65
N ARG A 432 -38.58 -17.81 -16.52
CA ARG A 432 -39.05 -17.45 -17.85
C ARG A 432 -39.13 -18.70 -18.75
N LYS A 433 -38.13 -19.59 -18.68
CA LYS A 433 -38.14 -20.87 -19.40
C LYS A 433 -39.35 -21.72 -19.06
N LEU A 434 -39.63 -21.92 -17.77
CA LEU A 434 -40.76 -22.67 -17.29
C LEU A 434 -42.12 -22.10 -17.83
N ARG A 435 -42.26 -20.78 -17.83
CA ARG A 435 -43.46 -20.12 -18.37
C ARG A 435 -43.61 -20.33 -19.88
N LEU A 436 -42.53 -20.22 -20.63
CA LEU A 436 -42.52 -20.41 -22.07
C LEU A 436 -42.76 -21.88 -22.44
N ALA A 437 -42.15 -22.84 -21.75
CA ALA A 437 -42.36 -24.27 -21.97
C ALA A 437 -43.81 -24.69 -21.65
N ALA A 438 -44.40 -24.17 -20.56
CA ALA A 438 -45.80 -24.40 -20.25
C ALA A 438 -46.73 -23.82 -21.34
N ARG A 439 -46.37 -22.67 -21.92
CA ARG A 439 -47.10 -22.05 -23.02
C ARG A 439 -46.98 -22.87 -24.32
N GLU A 440 -45.79 -23.36 -24.64
CA GLU A 440 -45.53 -24.24 -25.78
C GLU A 440 -46.37 -25.54 -25.73
N GLY A 441 -46.36 -26.21 -24.55
CA GLY A 441 -47.12 -27.43 -24.34
C GLY A 441 -48.63 -27.22 -24.51
N LYS A 442 -49.17 -26.10 -24.00
CA LYS A 442 -50.57 -25.74 -24.20
C LYS A 442 -50.93 -25.46 -25.67
N LEU A 443 -50.07 -24.74 -26.39
CA LEU A 443 -50.25 -24.40 -27.79
C LEU A 443 -50.13 -25.65 -28.68
N SER A 444 -49.12 -26.47 -28.47
CA SER A 444 -48.91 -27.71 -29.21
C SER A 444 -50.08 -28.70 -29.02
N GLY A 445 -50.64 -28.81 -27.78
CA GLY A 445 -51.80 -29.66 -27.51
C GLY A 445 -53.07 -29.19 -28.20
N ARG A 446 -53.29 -27.88 -28.36
CA ARG A 446 -54.42 -27.30 -29.07
C ARG A 446 -54.38 -27.50 -30.58
N LEU A 447 -53.17 -27.52 -31.18
CA LEU A 447 -52.96 -27.67 -32.61
C LEU A 447 -52.98 -29.14 -33.09
N ARG A 448 -52.80 -30.09 -32.18
CA ARG A 448 -52.72 -31.50 -32.46
C ARG A 448 -54.11 -32.03 -32.88
N GLY A 449 -54.30 -32.44 -34.14
CA GLY A 449 -55.49 -33.09 -34.65
C GLY A 449 -56.43 -32.20 -35.41
N VAL A 450 -56.12 -30.96 -35.70
CA VAL A 450 -56.91 -30.08 -36.55
C VAL A 450 -56.52 -30.28 -38.02
N ASP A 451 -57.48 -30.75 -38.84
CA ASP A 451 -57.28 -30.83 -40.32
C ASP A 451 -57.45 -29.44 -40.92
N ILE A 452 -56.32 -28.71 -41.00
CA ILE A 452 -56.31 -27.34 -41.56
C ILE A 452 -56.65 -27.28 -43.05
N LYS A 453 -56.40 -28.38 -43.83
CA LYS A 453 -56.69 -28.41 -45.26
C LYS A 453 -58.19 -28.49 -45.52
N GLY A 454 -58.88 -29.37 -44.80
CA GLY A 454 -60.37 -29.47 -44.89
C GLY A 454 -61.03 -28.19 -44.42
N LEU A 455 -60.51 -27.53 -43.35
CA LEU A 455 -61.05 -26.25 -42.85
C LEU A 455 -60.88 -25.10 -43.85
N ARG A 456 -59.80 -25.06 -44.62
CA ARG A 456 -59.55 -24.04 -45.66
C ARG A 456 -60.45 -24.22 -46.86
N GLU A 457 -60.80 -25.46 -47.25
CA GLU A 457 -61.75 -25.72 -48.30
C GLU A 457 -63.16 -25.34 -47.90
N GLU A 458 -63.58 -25.69 -46.69
CA GLU A 458 -64.85 -25.23 -46.11
C GLU A 458 -64.94 -23.71 -46.00
N LEU A 459 -63.82 -23.04 -45.65
CA LEU A 459 -63.75 -21.59 -45.59
C LEU A 459 -64.03 -20.94 -46.97
N LYS A 460 -63.32 -21.47 -47.99
CA LYS A 460 -63.50 -20.99 -49.40
C LYS A 460 -64.91 -21.02 -49.90
N GLU A 461 -65.60 -22.04 -49.53
CA GLU A 461 -67.08 -22.12 -49.86
C GLU A 461 -67.93 -21.17 -49.03
N ALA A 462 -67.59 -20.95 -47.79
CA ALA A 462 -68.32 -20.10 -46.88
C ALA A 462 -68.14 -18.60 -47.16
N VAL A 463 -66.89 -18.20 -47.54
CA VAL A 463 -66.51 -16.80 -47.82
C VAL A 463 -67.26 -16.15 -48.95
N GLY A 464 -67.75 -16.95 -49.93
CA GLY A 464 -68.58 -16.43 -51.05
C GLY A 464 -69.93 -15.79 -50.67
N ARG A 465 -70.42 -16.00 -49.43
CA ARG A 465 -71.72 -15.50 -48.96
C ARG A 465 -71.63 -14.26 -48.02
N GLU A 466 -70.46 -13.73 -47.82
CA GLU A 466 -70.17 -12.89 -46.66
C GLU A 466 -69.81 -11.42 -46.86
N GLY A 467 -69.88 -10.85 -48.02
CA GLY A 467 -69.41 -9.50 -48.37
C GLY A 467 -69.73 -8.35 -47.40
N GLU A 468 -70.97 -8.31 -46.87
CA GLU A 468 -71.46 -7.11 -46.14
C GLU A 468 -71.08 -7.03 -44.61
N LEU A 469 -70.80 -8.13 -43.96
CA LEU A 469 -70.50 -8.11 -42.54
C LEU A 469 -69.00 -8.18 -42.28
N ARG A 470 -68.24 -8.51 -43.27
CA ARG A 470 -66.81 -8.53 -43.22
C ARG A 470 -66.23 -7.23 -42.72
N THR A 471 -66.75 -6.10 -43.20
CA THR A 471 -66.33 -4.75 -42.83
C THR A 471 -66.54 -4.44 -41.34
N LYS A 472 -67.60 -4.93 -40.71
CA LYS A 472 -67.84 -4.71 -39.28
C LYS A 472 -67.00 -5.58 -38.40
N ILE A 473 -66.75 -6.83 -38.81
CA ILE A 473 -65.78 -7.73 -38.08
C ILE A 473 -64.37 -7.23 -38.19
N GLU A 474 -63.96 -6.84 -39.40
CA GLU A 474 -62.58 -6.26 -39.61
C GLU A 474 -62.38 -5.01 -38.78
N ALA A 475 -63.39 -4.14 -38.66
CA ALA A 475 -63.26 -2.95 -37.80
C ALA A 475 -63.11 -3.28 -36.28
N THR A 476 -63.83 -4.37 -35.86
CA THR A 476 -63.77 -4.80 -34.46
C THR A 476 -62.39 -5.54 -34.16
N GLU A 477 -61.96 -6.36 -35.14
CA GLU A 477 -60.64 -7.02 -35.06
C GLU A 477 -59.49 -5.99 -35.01
N GLN A 478 -59.58 -4.92 -35.83
CA GLN A 478 -58.58 -3.83 -35.75
C GLN A 478 -58.56 -3.18 -34.37
N ARG A 479 -59.76 -2.94 -33.78
CA ARG A 479 -59.86 -2.39 -32.42
C ARG A 479 -59.26 -3.35 -31.37
N ILE A 480 -59.43 -4.66 -31.53
CA ILE A 480 -58.84 -5.67 -30.66
C ILE A 480 -57.27 -5.65 -30.79
N ALA A 481 -56.77 -5.59 -32.05
CA ALA A 481 -55.33 -5.53 -32.30
C ALA A 481 -54.69 -4.28 -31.68
N ASP A 482 -55.33 -3.09 -31.86
CA ASP A 482 -54.85 -1.84 -31.25
C ASP A 482 -54.82 -1.93 -29.72
N ARG A 483 -55.81 -2.59 -29.11
CA ARG A 483 -55.81 -2.80 -27.65
C ARG A 483 -54.79 -3.83 -27.19
N GLN A 484 -54.50 -4.85 -28.00
CA GLN A 484 -53.44 -5.81 -27.72
C GLN A 484 -52.04 -5.17 -27.78
N GLU A 485 -51.83 -4.31 -28.77
CA GLU A 485 -50.56 -3.54 -28.87
C GLU A 485 -50.39 -2.61 -27.66
N MET A 486 -51.47 -1.93 -27.26
CA MET A 486 -51.53 -1.12 -26.06
C MET A 486 -51.21 -1.94 -24.79
N LEU A 487 -51.76 -3.16 -24.71
CA LEU A 487 -51.50 -4.06 -23.59
C LEU A 487 -50.04 -4.50 -23.54
N LYS A 488 -49.43 -4.72 -24.69
CA LYS A 488 -48.01 -5.08 -24.83
C LYS A 488 -47.12 -3.94 -24.37
N ASP A 489 -47.41 -2.71 -24.79
CA ASP A 489 -46.65 -1.51 -24.33
C ASP A 489 -46.79 -1.32 -22.82
N LEU A 490 -47.97 -1.45 -22.25
CA LEU A 490 -48.19 -1.32 -20.81
C LEU A 490 -47.43 -2.40 -20.01
N ARG A 491 -47.38 -3.64 -20.52
CA ARG A 491 -46.65 -4.73 -19.87
C ARG A 491 -45.13 -4.47 -19.89
N SER A 492 -44.58 -4.01 -21.01
CA SER A 492 -43.15 -3.69 -21.06
C SER A 492 -42.76 -2.57 -20.10
N ARG A 493 -43.64 -1.61 -19.85
CA ARG A 493 -43.47 -0.58 -18.83
C ARG A 493 -43.55 -1.14 -17.40
N GLU A 494 -44.47 -2.10 -17.18
CA GLU A 494 -44.56 -2.79 -15.89
C GLU A 494 -43.31 -3.61 -15.61
N GLU A 495 -42.77 -4.32 -16.61
CA GLU A 495 -41.49 -5.04 -16.50
C GLU A 495 -40.31 -4.09 -16.20
N LEU A 496 -40.27 -2.93 -16.86
CA LEU A 496 -39.30 -1.90 -16.61
C LEU A 496 -39.39 -1.37 -15.18
N MET A 497 -40.61 -1.20 -14.67
CA MET A 497 -40.83 -0.78 -13.28
C MET A 497 -40.31 -1.83 -12.30
N VAL A 498 -40.55 -3.12 -12.55
CA VAL A 498 -40.02 -4.21 -11.71
C VAL A 498 -38.48 -4.23 -11.75
N LYS A 499 -37.89 -4.10 -12.95
CA LYS A 499 -36.44 -4.04 -13.15
C LYS A 499 -35.82 -2.89 -12.37
N TYR A 500 -36.30 -1.67 -12.53
CA TYR A 500 -35.76 -0.51 -11.80
C TYR A 500 -35.96 -0.63 -10.29
N SER A 501 -37.06 -1.25 -9.85
CA SER A 501 -37.28 -1.53 -8.43
C SER A 501 -36.21 -2.47 -7.89
N GLN A 502 -35.89 -3.55 -8.60
CA GLN A 502 -34.87 -4.52 -8.22
C GLN A 502 -33.48 -3.91 -8.25
N GLU A 503 -33.16 -3.19 -9.34
CA GLU A 503 -31.86 -2.49 -9.43
C GLU A 503 -31.69 -1.44 -8.33
N SER A 504 -32.75 -0.69 -8.01
CA SER A 504 -32.70 0.28 -6.91
C SER A 504 -32.46 -0.37 -5.55
N MET A 505 -32.96 -1.58 -5.31
CA MET A 505 -32.68 -2.34 -4.09
C MET A 505 -31.23 -2.82 -4.06
N LEU A 506 -30.71 -3.31 -5.19
CA LEU A 506 -29.32 -3.71 -5.33
C LEU A 506 -28.36 -2.53 -5.14
N ASP A 507 -28.68 -1.39 -5.75
CA ASP A 507 -27.90 -0.16 -5.59
C ASP A 507 -27.85 0.27 -4.11
N GLN A 508 -28.95 0.11 -3.38
CA GLN A 508 -28.98 0.38 -1.94
C GLN A 508 -28.07 -0.57 -1.17
N GLU A 509 -28.17 -1.86 -1.44
CA GLU A 509 -27.31 -2.85 -0.78
C GLU A 509 -25.82 -2.60 -1.06
N LEU A 510 -25.48 -2.25 -2.32
CA LEU A 510 -24.12 -1.89 -2.69
C LEU A 510 -23.61 -0.65 -1.94
N VAL A 511 -24.43 0.38 -1.82
CA VAL A 511 -24.10 1.59 -1.05
C VAL A 511 -23.86 1.25 0.42
N GLU A 512 -24.69 0.40 1.01
CA GLU A 512 -24.51 -0.05 2.40
C GLU A 512 -23.23 -0.89 2.58
N ARG A 513 -22.92 -1.76 1.60
CA ARG A 513 -21.67 -2.54 1.60
C ARG A 513 -20.46 -1.65 1.45
N MET A 514 -20.53 -0.62 0.59
CA MET A 514 -19.46 0.37 0.47
C MET A 514 -19.27 1.16 1.76
N GLY A 515 -20.37 1.50 2.45
CA GLY A 515 -20.31 2.11 3.79
C GLY A 515 -19.53 1.24 4.78
N ARG A 516 -19.89 -0.04 4.89
CA ARG A 516 -19.18 -0.99 5.74
C ARG A 516 -17.71 -1.17 5.36
N PHE A 517 -17.40 -1.16 4.06
CA PHE A 517 -16.03 -1.19 3.59
C PHE A 517 -15.25 0.06 4.03
N VAL A 518 -15.84 1.25 3.89
CA VAL A 518 -15.23 2.52 4.33
C VAL A 518 -14.94 2.49 5.84
N ASP A 519 -15.89 2.00 6.64
CA ASP A 519 -15.73 1.87 8.08
C ASP A 519 -14.63 0.86 8.45
N ALA A 520 -14.59 -0.29 7.76
CA ALA A 520 -13.54 -1.30 7.96
C ALA A 520 -12.15 -0.77 7.59
N VAL A 521 -12.04 -0.04 6.48
CA VAL A 521 -10.77 0.59 6.06
C VAL A 521 -10.30 1.59 7.11
N ARG A 522 -11.20 2.43 7.64
CA ARG A 522 -10.88 3.38 8.70
C ARG A 522 -10.40 2.69 9.97
N LEU A 523 -11.14 1.68 10.41
CA LEU A 523 -10.77 0.91 11.60
C LEU A 523 -9.38 0.26 11.43
N THR A 524 -9.10 -0.26 10.23
CA THR A 524 -7.80 -0.84 9.90
C THR A 524 -6.69 0.19 9.94
N GLN A 525 -6.92 1.40 9.42
CA GLN A 525 -5.94 2.49 9.50
C GLN A 525 -5.63 2.85 10.95
N ASP A 526 -6.66 2.96 11.79
CA ASP A 526 -6.50 3.29 13.21
C ASP A 526 -5.74 2.17 13.95
N GLN A 527 -6.05 0.91 13.68
CA GLN A 527 -5.31 -0.24 14.23
C GLN A 527 -3.85 -0.26 13.78
N LEU A 528 -3.58 0.01 12.50
CA LEU A 528 -2.20 0.07 11.98
C LEU A 528 -1.40 1.20 12.64
N ARG A 529 -2.02 2.35 12.87
CA ARG A 529 -1.38 3.45 13.61
C ARG A 529 -1.09 3.05 15.06
N GLU A 530 -2.01 2.36 15.70
CA GLU A 530 -1.83 1.88 17.07
C GLU A 530 -0.69 0.87 17.18
N GLU A 531 -0.64 -0.11 16.28
CA GLU A 531 0.44 -1.10 16.22
C GLU A 531 1.79 -0.45 15.88
N PHE A 532 1.79 0.51 14.97
CA PHE A 532 2.99 1.32 14.70
C PHE A 532 3.46 2.06 15.95
N LEU A 533 2.56 2.71 16.67
CA LEU A 533 2.88 3.39 17.92
C LEU A 533 3.46 2.45 18.97
N LYS A 534 2.84 1.29 19.15
CA LYS A 534 3.33 0.25 20.07
C LYS A 534 4.76 -0.15 19.71
N SER A 535 5.01 -0.40 18.41
CA SER A 535 6.32 -0.79 17.90
C SER A 535 7.38 0.29 18.14
N VAL A 536 7.06 1.53 17.77
CA VAL A 536 7.94 2.69 17.94
C VAL A 536 8.21 2.94 19.42
N ASN A 537 7.18 2.91 20.26
CA ASN A 537 7.31 3.15 21.69
C ASN A 537 8.13 2.08 22.39
N SER A 538 7.88 0.81 22.10
CA SER A 538 8.69 -0.28 22.65
C SER A 538 10.16 -0.15 22.28
N THR A 539 10.43 0.26 21.04
CA THR A 539 11.80 0.52 20.58
C THR A 539 12.42 1.69 21.32
N MET A 540 11.72 2.81 21.39
CA MET A 540 12.23 4.00 22.06
C MET A 540 12.51 3.74 23.55
N GLU A 541 11.62 3.03 24.22
CA GLU A 541 11.76 2.69 25.63
C GLU A 541 13.02 1.84 25.89
N LEU A 542 13.27 0.87 25.02
CA LEU A 542 14.50 0.07 25.08
C LEU A 542 15.77 0.88 24.85
N ILE A 543 15.71 1.85 23.92
CA ILE A 543 16.88 2.70 23.60
C ILE A 543 17.08 3.77 24.67
N TRP A 544 16.02 4.30 25.22
CA TRP A 544 16.05 5.48 26.08
C TRP A 544 16.92 5.29 27.29
N GLY A 545 16.76 4.17 28.00
CA GLY A 545 17.55 3.87 29.19
C GLY A 545 19.06 3.75 28.96
N GLU A 546 19.47 3.58 27.71
CA GLU A 546 20.86 3.45 27.31
C GLU A 546 21.43 4.74 26.73
N LEU A 547 20.56 5.53 26.06
CA LEU A 547 20.95 6.81 25.48
C LEU A 547 20.97 7.92 26.50
N TYR A 548 20.00 7.90 27.44
CA TYR A 548 19.80 9.00 28.38
C TYR A 548 20.43 8.68 29.73
N PRO A 549 21.55 9.33 30.07
CA PRO A 549 22.33 8.97 31.25
C PRO A 549 21.76 9.53 32.57
N TYR A 550 20.77 10.42 32.49
CA TYR A 550 20.23 11.12 33.63
C TYR A 550 18.96 10.46 34.16
N GLY A 551 18.64 10.64 35.43
CA GLY A 551 17.51 9.98 36.07
C GLY A 551 16.19 10.79 36.08
N ASP A 552 16.19 12.00 35.56
CA ASP A 552 15.07 12.92 35.54
C ASP A 552 13.97 12.47 34.55
N PHE A 553 14.33 11.91 33.39
CA PHE A 553 13.37 11.35 32.43
C PHE A 553 13.46 9.84 32.36
N THR A 554 12.52 9.18 33.03
CA THR A 554 12.51 7.72 33.17
C THR A 554 11.94 6.97 31.96
N GLY A 555 11.44 7.67 30.95
CA GLY A 555 10.87 7.04 29.76
C GLY A 555 10.60 8.04 28.65
N ILE A 556 10.39 7.49 27.46
CA ILE A 556 10.07 8.24 26.25
C ILE A 556 8.92 7.56 25.51
N ARG A 557 8.03 8.33 24.92
CA ARG A 557 6.99 7.80 24.04
C ARG A 557 6.60 8.77 22.93
N LEU A 558 6.12 8.20 21.84
CA LEU A 558 5.34 8.89 20.83
C LEU A 558 3.86 8.69 21.15
N ALA A 559 3.11 9.76 21.31
CA ALA A 559 1.68 9.70 21.60
C ALA A 559 0.87 10.38 20.49
N ILE A 560 -0.41 10.03 20.37
CA ILE A 560 -1.37 10.76 19.54
C ILE A 560 -2.27 11.58 20.47
N GLU A 561 -2.21 12.90 20.34
CA GLU A 561 -3.19 13.82 20.94
C GLU A 561 -4.15 14.28 19.83
N LYS A 562 -3.86 15.40 19.18
CA LYS A 562 -4.48 15.82 17.90
C LYS A 562 -3.58 15.52 16.72
N ASP A 563 -2.32 15.25 16.98
CA ASP A 563 -1.26 14.87 16.06
C ASP A 563 -0.23 14.05 16.86
N TYR A 564 0.79 13.54 16.21
CA TYR A 564 1.87 12.85 16.89
C TYR A 564 2.70 13.84 17.73
N VAL A 565 2.89 13.51 19.00
CA VAL A 565 3.72 14.26 19.94
C VAL A 565 4.72 13.34 20.61
N LEU A 566 5.96 13.81 20.72
CA LEU A 566 7.01 13.09 21.45
C LEU A 566 6.98 13.56 22.90
N GLN A 567 6.96 12.62 23.84
CA GLN A 567 6.84 12.88 25.27
C GLN A 567 7.94 12.17 26.05
N LEU A 568 8.40 12.82 27.11
CA LEU A 568 9.28 12.26 28.13
C LEU A 568 8.52 12.04 29.43
N ARG A 569 8.93 11.06 30.20
CA ARG A 569 8.32 10.73 31.49
C ARG A 569 9.14 11.32 32.62
N GLU A 570 8.63 12.37 33.24
CA GLU A 570 9.22 13.06 34.38
C GLU A 570 8.36 12.82 35.62
N ASN A 571 8.92 12.32 36.71
CA ASN A 571 8.24 12.09 38.00
C ASN A 571 6.90 11.30 37.86
N GLY A 572 6.78 10.46 36.84
CA GLY A 572 5.55 9.67 36.56
C GLY A 572 4.62 10.28 35.53
N ASP A 573 4.73 11.58 35.25
CA ASP A 573 3.91 12.30 34.28
C ASP A 573 4.59 12.35 32.89
N TRP A 574 3.77 12.46 31.85
CA TRP A 574 4.25 12.61 30.50
C TRP A 574 4.24 14.07 30.05
N ILE A 575 5.41 14.61 29.73
CA ILE A 575 5.58 15.97 29.25
C ILE A 575 6.02 15.99 27.79
N ASN A 576 5.58 17.02 27.06
CA ASN A 576 5.95 17.17 25.66
C ASN A 576 7.41 17.64 25.52
N VAL A 577 8.19 16.97 24.71
CA VAL A 577 9.59 17.36 24.41
C VAL A 577 9.68 18.78 23.88
N GLU A 578 8.66 19.19 23.11
CA GLU A 578 8.61 20.53 22.55
C GLU A 578 8.27 21.58 23.60
N GLY A 579 9.19 22.49 23.79
CA GLY A 579 9.01 23.63 24.69
C GLY A 579 9.39 23.40 26.15
N LEU A 580 9.66 22.15 26.56
CA LEU A 580 10.03 21.82 27.93
C LEU A 580 11.44 21.21 28.04
N ALA A 581 11.83 20.35 27.10
CA ALA A 581 13.13 19.71 27.10
C ALA A 581 14.25 20.65 26.67
N SER A 582 15.39 20.57 27.35
CA SER A 582 16.63 21.24 26.96
C SER A 582 17.12 20.82 25.57
N GLY A 583 18.09 21.53 25.03
CA GLY A 583 18.67 21.22 23.72
C GLY A 583 19.24 19.80 23.64
N GLY A 584 19.93 19.36 24.69
CA GLY A 584 20.50 18.01 24.79
C GLY A 584 19.41 16.93 24.88
N GLU A 585 18.48 17.06 25.82
CA GLU A 585 17.36 16.14 26.00
C GLU A 585 16.52 16.00 24.72
N ARG A 586 16.25 17.13 24.06
CA ARG A 586 15.56 17.17 22.80
C ARG A 586 16.33 16.42 21.70
N SER A 587 17.65 16.57 21.65
CA SER A 587 18.51 15.87 20.68
C SER A 587 18.52 14.37 20.95
N MET A 588 18.62 13.95 22.21
CA MET A 588 18.56 12.54 22.60
C MET A 588 17.20 11.91 22.32
N ALA A 589 16.12 12.60 22.65
CA ALA A 589 14.76 12.14 22.38
C ALA A 589 14.50 12.04 20.87
N ALA A 590 14.97 13.01 20.10
CA ALA A 590 14.86 12.99 18.64
C ALA A 590 15.70 11.87 18.03
N LEU A 591 16.87 11.57 18.58
CA LEU A 591 17.68 10.45 18.16
C LEU A 591 16.98 9.12 18.45
N ALA A 592 16.46 8.91 19.66
CA ALA A 592 15.71 7.72 20.03
C ALA A 592 14.53 7.49 19.09
N LEU A 593 13.76 8.54 18.82
CA LEU A 593 12.63 8.49 17.88
C LEU A 593 13.10 8.15 16.46
N ARG A 594 14.19 8.76 16.00
CA ARG A 594 14.72 8.52 14.66
C ARG A 594 15.14 7.09 14.46
N VAL A 595 15.83 6.55 15.46
CA VAL A 595 16.19 5.15 15.49
C VAL A 595 14.95 4.27 15.42
N ALA A 596 13.95 4.52 16.26
CA ALA A 596 12.71 3.79 16.25
C ALA A 596 11.98 3.90 14.88
N PHE A 597 12.03 5.05 14.24
CA PHE A 597 11.47 5.24 12.90
C PHE A 597 12.25 4.48 11.82
N SER A 598 13.59 4.52 11.86
CA SER A 598 14.39 3.74 10.93
C SER A 598 14.01 2.26 10.99
N MET A 599 13.77 1.77 12.19
CA MET A 599 13.37 0.41 12.47
C MET A 599 11.93 0.09 12.06
N ALA A 600 11.02 1.01 12.29
CA ALA A 600 9.60 0.80 11.95
C ALA A 600 9.33 0.92 10.44
N PHE A 601 9.99 1.86 9.77
CA PHE A 601 9.69 2.18 8.37
C PHE A 601 10.56 1.47 7.34
N VAL A 602 11.84 1.21 7.67
CA VAL A 602 12.80 0.67 6.69
C VAL A 602 13.54 -0.56 7.23
N PRO A 603 12.82 -1.56 7.55
CA PRO A 603 13.32 -2.72 8.26
C PRO A 603 14.22 -3.64 7.41
N ASN A 604 14.21 -3.47 6.09
CA ASN A 604 15.07 -4.21 5.16
C ASN A 604 16.43 -3.55 4.93
N LEU A 605 16.52 -2.22 5.15
CA LEU A 605 17.73 -1.48 4.76
C LEU A 605 18.85 -1.60 5.79
N ARG A 606 18.51 -1.59 7.06
CA ARG A 606 19.42 -1.69 8.18
C ARG A 606 20.62 -0.74 8.10
N TRP A 607 20.42 0.45 7.53
CA TRP A 607 21.38 1.53 7.49
C TRP A 607 20.96 2.65 8.41
N LEU A 608 21.93 3.28 9.05
CA LEU A 608 21.74 4.49 9.83
C LEU A 608 22.81 5.50 9.45
N ILE A 609 22.43 6.68 9.04
CA ILE A 609 23.33 7.76 8.66
C ILE A 609 23.12 8.91 9.64
N LEU A 610 24.14 9.22 10.40
CA LEU A 610 24.14 10.28 11.41
C LEU A 610 25.20 11.33 11.03
N ASP A 611 24.75 12.52 10.70
CA ASP A 611 25.62 13.66 10.40
C ASP A 611 25.63 14.60 11.62
N GLU A 612 26.76 14.63 12.33
CA GLU A 612 27.02 15.42 13.53
C GLU A 612 25.97 15.17 14.65
N PRO A 613 25.78 13.93 15.13
CA PRO A 613 24.75 13.62 16.13
C PRO A 613 25.05 14.17 17.52
N THR A 614 26.27 14.58 17.78
CA THR A 614 26.74 15.09 19.08
C THR A 614 26.40 16.57 19.31
N HIS A 615 25.84 17.24 18.32
CA HIS A 615 25.49 18.66 18.45
C HIS A 615 24.47 18.88 19.57
N ASN A 616 24.76 19.79 20.52
CA ASN A 616 24.00 20.09 21.72
C ASN A 616 24.02 19.00 22.81
N LEU A 617 24.89 18.00 22.74
CA LEU A 617 25.11 17.02 23.79
C LEU A 617 26.31 17.44 24.66
N ASP A 618 26.19 17.18 25.94
CA ASP A 618 27.30 17.29 26.86
C ASP A 618 28.22 16.06 26.81
N ASP A 619 29.33 16.11 27.51
CA ASP A 619 30.34 15.05 27.46
C ASP A 619 29.80 13.70 27.91
N ASN A 620 28.94 13.68 28.94
CA ASN A 620 28.34 12.46 29.45
C ASN A 620 27.32 11.86 28.43
N ALA A 621 26.52 12.70 27.84
CA ALA A 621 25.57 12.27 26.79
C ALA A 621 26.29 11.79 25.53
N ILE A 622 27.45 12.38 25.19
CA ILE A 622 28.31 11.93 24.08
C ILE A 622 28.92 10.54 24.39
N GLU A 623 29.36 10.30 25.61
CA GLU A 623 29.88 9.00 26.06
C GLU A 623 28.79 7.92 25.93
N HIS A 624 27.60 8.18 26.48
CA HIS A 624 26.48 7.25 26.37
C HIS A 624 26.02 7.02 24.93
N LEU A 625 25.98 8.07 24.12
CA LEU A 625 25.68 7.92 22.68
C LEU A 625 26.72 7.03 22.00
N THR A 626 27.98 7.22 22.34
CA THR A 626 29.11 6.48 21.78
C THR A 626 29.03 5.01 22.14
N ASP A 627 28.72 4.72 23.40
CA ASP A 627 28.53 3.36 23.90
C ASP A 627 27.27 2.71 23.29
N ALA A 628 26.17 3.44 23.21
CA ALA A 628 24.96 2.96 22.54
C ALA A 628 25.22 2.63 21.06
N LEU A 629 26.00 3.45 20.35
CA LEU A 629 26.41 3.19 18.96
C LEU A 629 27.32 1.97 18.83
N ARG A 630 28.20 1.77 19.78
CA ARG A 630 29.17 0.66 19.79
C ARG A 630 28.51 -0.68 20.15
N GLU A 631 27.74 -0.74 21.23
CA GLU A 631 27.36 -1.99 21.86
C GLU A 631 25.95 -2.45 21.46
N ARG A 632 25.06 -1.51 21.15
CA ARG A 632 23.64 -1.82 20.93
C ARG A 632 23.17 -1.54 19.51
N ILE A 633 23.51 -0.40 18.93
CA ILE A 633 23.01 -0.03 17.61
C ILE A 633 23.54 -0.97 16.52
N GLY A 634 24.77 -1.46 16.62
CA GLY A 634 25.32 -2.48 15.72
C GLY A 634 24.57 -3.80 15.70
N SER A 635 23.75 -4.10 16.71
CA SER A 635 22.87 -5.27 16.73
C SER A 635 21.59 -5.11 15.90
N PHE A 636 21.16 -3.88 15.67
CA PHE A 636 19.95 -3.55 14.93
C PHE A 636 20.25 -3.11 13.49
N VAL A 637 21.33 -2.37 13.29
CA VAL A 637 21.74 -1.79 12.00
C VAL A 637 22.91 -2.60 11.44
N GLU A 638 22.83 -3.05 10.20
CA GLU A 638 23.97 -3.71 9.57
C GLU A 638 25.09 -2.74 9.25
N GLN A 639 24.77 -1.47 9.01
CA GLN A 639 25.76 -0.47 8.65
C GLN A 639 25.37 0.91 9.18
N VAL A 640 26.25 1.51 9.95
CA VAL A 640 26.15 2.86 10.47
C VAL A 640 27.16 3.75 9.78
N PHE A 641 26.74 4.87 9.28
CA PHE A 641 27.62 5.94 8.84
C PHE A 641 27.53 7.08 9.84
N LEU A 642 28.64 7.34 10.49
CA LEU A 642 28.75 8.38 11.48
C LEU A 642 29.67 9.48 10.98
N ILE A 643 29.14 10.66 10.80
CA ILE A 643 29.94 11.84 10.49
C ILE A 643 30.07 12.67 11.75
N THR A 644 31.30 12.95 12.15
CA THR A 644 31.57 13.85 13.28
C THR A 644 32.88 14.54 13.14
N HIS A 645 33.03 15.64 13.85
CA HIS A 645 34.31 16.29 14.09
C HIS A 645 34.82 16.05 15.52
N ASP A 646 33.99 15.37 16.35
CA ASP A 646 34.35 15.04 17.73
C ASP A 646 35.21 13.77 17.72
N GLU A 647 36.47 13.94 18.08
CA GLU A 647 37.47 12.84 18.10
C GLU A 647 37.10 11.78 19.15
N ARG A 648 36.50 12.16 20.26
CA ARG A 648 36.06 11.25 21.33
C ARG A 648 35.08 10.20 20.79
N VAL A 649 34.08 10.66 20.05
CA VAL A 649 33.10 9.77 19.42
C VAL A 649 33.78 8.86 18.41
N SER A 650 34.67 9.43 17.61
CA SER A 650 35.34 8.66 16.55
C SER A 650 36.24 7.57 17.09
N GLU A 651 36.86 7.82 18.23
CA GLU A 651 37.78 6.89 18.90
C GLU A 651 37.03 5.83 19.72
N GLY A 652 35.86 6.19 20.28
CA GLY A 652 35.06 5.30 21.13
C GLY A 652 34.14 4.33 20.37
N VAL A 653 33.72 4.65 19.15
CA VAL A 653 32.66 3.87 18.46
C VAL A 653 33.10 2.48 18.00
N GLY A 654 34.40 2.22 17.83
CA GLY A 654 34.89 0.98 17.21
C GLY A 654 34.41 0.84 15.74
N GLY A 655 35.16 0.15 14.92
CA GLY A 655 34.83 -0.02 13.50
C GLY A 655 35.80 0.71 12.56
N ASN A 656 35.32 1.02 11.36
CA ASN A 656 36.18 1.66 10.36
C ASN A 656 36.19 3.16 10.53
N LEU A 657 37.41 3.71 10.61
CA LEU A 657 37.64 5.13 10.75
C LEU A 657 38.21 5.72 9.46
N TYR A 658 37.51 6.70 8.90
CA TYR A 658 37.94 7.45 7.72
C TYR A 658 38.24 8.88 8.11
N ARG A 659 39.53 9.21 8.19
CA ARG A 659 39.97 10.55 8.51
C ARG A 659 40.10 11.37 7.22
N LEU A 660 39.36 12.48 7.16
CA LEU A 660 39.40 13.39 6.02
C LEU A 660 40.18 14.65 6.38
N GLU A 661 41.13 14.93 5.55
CA GLU A 661 41.95 16.14 5.64
C GLU A 661 41.75 17.04 4.44
N ARG A 662 41.74 18.32 4.70
CA ARG A 662 41.68 19.35 3.67
C ARG A 662 42.29 20.65 4.17
N ASP A 663 43.29 21.15 3.44
CA ASP A 663 43.77 22.50 3.64
C ASP A 663 42.84 23.50 2.90
N LYS A 664 42.04 24.23 3.68
CA LYS A 664 41.11 25.22 3.14
C LYS A 664 41.80 26.48 2.66
N ASP A 665 42.88 26.86 3.32
CA ASP A 665 43.58 28.11 2.99
C ASP A 665 44.28 27.99 1.65
N ARG A 666 44.73 26.78 1.33
CA ARG A 666 45.34 26.44 0.03
C ARG A 666 44.28 25.95 -1.00
N ASN A 667 43.03 25.88 -0.63
CA ASN A 667 41.95 25.32 -1.45
C ASN A 667 42.23 23.89 -1.95
N GLU A 668 42.96 23.08 -1.19
CA GLU A 668 43.23 21.69 -1.57
C GLU A 668 41.96 20.83 -1.63
N PRO A 669 41.93 19.81 -2.49
CA PRO A 669 40.90 18.84 -2.47
C PRO A 669 40.93 18.00 -1.19
N THR A 670 39.78 17.38 -0.86
CA THR A 670 39.68 16.43 0.25
C THR A 670 40.58 15.23 -0.01
N ARG A 671 41.40 14.84 1.01
CA ARG A 671 42.23 13.64 1.02
C ARG A 671 41.76 12.72 2.14
N ILE A 672 41.88 11.43 1.91
CA ILE A 672 41.72 10.41 2.96
C ILE A 672 43.07 10.18 3.59
N ALA A 673 43.24 10.58 4.85
CA ALA A 673 44.52 10.58 5.54
C ALA A 673 44.87 9.27 6.27
N GLY A 674 43.94 8.34 6.35
CA GLY A 674 44.14 7.03 6.98
C GLY A 674 42.90 6.15 6.89
N LEU A 675 43.13 4.87 6.63
CA LEU A 675 42.19 3.79 6.88
C LEU A 675 42.73 3.09 8.15
N GLY A 676 42.12 3.36 9.30
CA GLY A 676 42.47 2.69 10.55
C GLY A 676 41.31 1.76 10.92
N GLU A 677 41.57 0.47 11.05
CA GLU A 677 40.75 -0.35 11.94
C GLU A 677 41.13 0.06 13.37
N THR A 678 40.17 0.60 14.10
CA THR A 678 40.35 0.78 15.53
C THR A 678 40.13 -0.57 16.21
N PRO A 679 41.01 -0.99 17.10
CA PRO A 679 40.94 -2.30 17.74
C PRO A 679 39.67 -2.54 18.55
#